data_0e842854e2b973c234b70ca2c8202675
#
_entry.id   0e842854e2b973c234b70ca2c8202675
#
_cell.length_a   1.000
_cell.length_b   1.000
_cell.length_c   1.000
_cell.angle_alpha   90.00
_cell.angle_beta   90.00
_cell.angle_gamma   90.00
#
_symmetry.space_group_name_H-M   'P 1'
#
loop_
_entity.id
_entity.type
_entity.pdbx_description
1 polymer ?
#
loop_
_entity_poly.entity_id
_entity_poly.type
_entity_poly.pdbx_seq_one_letter_code
_entity_poly.pdbx_strand_id
1 'polypeptide(L)'
;MTDKNFKRYTITSALPYANGPLHIGHLAGAYLPADIFVRHLRLKKKDVVYVCGSDEHGAAITIKAKKEGTTPQAIIDQYHTQIKKSFEDFGIAFDIYHRTSSPIHHDLSKEFFLNLYEKGEFIEKYSDQYFDEEFQQFLADRYIIGTCPNCGNDNAYGDQCEKCGSSLSPTELINPRSTLSGNHPILKPTKHWYLPLDKYQPWLEKWLLEGKKDSWKTNVYGQCSSWLKQGLQPRSMTRDLDWGVDVPLEEAKGKKLYVWLDAPIGYISATKQWALDHQKDWTLYWKKQPNEADDACLIHFIGKDNIVFHCITFPSILHAHGDYILPEQVPANEFLNLEGDKLSTSRNHAVWLHEYLEEFPDKQDELRYVLTSIMPETSDSEFTWKDYQARVNNELVAILGNFVNRVMILMHKFYEGKVLDGAVLKDQSLLDFIGKAYDEVEQNLNAYKFRNAIASVMDVARLGNRYLTENEPWKVYKENPAAAREVLQNCLHIIGHLATLGQAFLPHSAQKLFAMLNLEKDTFYYEEEIAFADGHQLNPASLLFEKVEDEVVDYQIKKLSDKKEQMVDEQKVAVLPAKGNISFDTFASLDIRVGTILAAEKVAKTKKLLKLTIDTGLDHRTVVSGIAEFFEPEQIIGQQVSILINLEPREIKGILSQGMILMAENSDGKLTFAAPKNEFSAGSVIR
;
A
#
# COMPACT_ATOMS: atom_id res chain seq x y z
N MET A 1 18.38 -8.75 16.00
CA MET A 1 19.35 -7.87 15.33
C MET A 1 20.72 -8.32 15.73
N THR A 2 21.71 -8.33 14.80
CA THR A 2 23.11 -8.37 15.17
C THR A 2 23.40 -7.21 16.12
N ASP A 3 24.23 -7.42 17.16
CA ASP A 3 24.64 -6.41 18.18
C ASP A 3 25.41 -5.20 17.61
N LYS A 4 25.13 -4.82 16.38
CA LYS A 4 25.75 -3.65 15.73
C LYS A 4 25.11 -2.37 16.25
N ASN A 5 25.88 -1.59 16.96
CA ASN A 5 25.47 -0.28 17.47
C ASN A 5 25.87 0.81 16.46
N PHE A 6 24.98 1.11 15.50
CA PHE A 6 25.22 2.17 14.54
C PHE A 6 25.17 3.55 15.20
N LYS A 7 25.97 4.48 14.72
CA LYS A 7 25.99 5.87 15.16
C LYS A 7 24.81 6.64 14.59
N ARG A 8 24.46 6.38 13.32
CA ARG A 8 23.43 7.10 12.55
C ARG A 8 22.44 6.15 11.90
N TYR A 9 21.24 6.63 11.74
CA TYR A 9 20.16 5.89 11.08
C TYR A 9 19.54 6.73 9.97
N THR A 10 19.50 6.18 8.76
CA THR A 10 18.69 6.70 7.66
C THR A 10 17.47 5.82 7.53
N ILE A 11 16.32 6.38 7.86
CA ILE A 11 15.03 5.69 7.77
C ILE A 11 14.26 6.26 6.60
N THR A 12 13.74 5.40 5.75
CA THR A 12 12.91 5.81 4.61
C THR A 12 11.58 5.09 4.62
N SER A 13 10.55 5.74 4.11
CA SER A 13 9.29 5.09 3.73
C SER A 13 9.11 5.15 2.22
N ALA A 14 8.49 4.11 1.63
CA ALA A 14 8.21 4.06 0.20
C ALA A 14 7.55 5.38 -0.26
N LEU A 15 8.05 5.94 -1.37
CA LEU A 15 7.50 7.17 -1.92
C LEU A 15 6.09 6.92 -2.46
N PRO A 16 5.05 7.64 -1.99
CA PRO A 16 3.72 7.52 -2.59
C PRO A 16 3.69 8.21 -3.96
N TYR A 17 2.98 7.62 -4.91
CA TYR A 17 2.70 8.26 -6.19
C TYR A 17 1.83 9.51 -6.02
N ALA A 18 2.26 10.63 -6.59
CA ALA A 18 1.52 11.90 -6.57
C ALA A 18 0.37 11.93 -7.61
N ASN A 19 -0.48 10.89 -7.61
CA ASN A 19 -1.63 10.77 -8.52
C ASN A 19 -2.95 10.49 -7.79
N GLY A 20 -2.95 10.50 -6.47
CA GLY A 20 -4.12 10.26 -5.64
C GLY A 20 -3.85 10.51 -4.16
N PRO A 21 -4.91 10.59 -3.34
CA PRO A 21 -4.77 10.75 -1.89
C PRO A 21 -4.28 9.46 -1.22
N LEU A 22 -3.87 9.59 0.03
CA LEU A 22 -3.49 8.45 0.88
C LEU A 22 -4.71 7.81 1.54
N HIS A 23 -4.66 6.49 1.71
CA HIS A 23 -5.61 5.74 2.52
C HIS A 23 -4.92 4.98 3.66
N ILE A 24 -5.71 4.46 4.61
CA ILE A 24 -5.21 3.76 5.81
C ILE A 24 -4.28 2.57 5.50
N GLY A 25 -4.45 1.92 4.34
CA GLY A 25 -3.55 0.83 3.91
C GLY A 25 -2.12 1.31 3.64
N HIS A 26 -1.95 2.52 3.10
CA HIS A 26 -0.63 3.13 2.96
C HIS A 26 0.01 3.40 4.32
N LEU A 27 -0.78 3.91 5.29
CA LEU A 27 -0.31 4.16 6.64
C LEU A 27 0.18 2.87 7.30
N ALA A 28 -0.65 1.83 7.33
CA ALA A 28 -0.32 0.55 7.96
C ALA A 28 0.82 -0.19 7.24
N GLY A 29 0.94 0.02 5.92
CA GLY A 29 1.95 -0.63 5.09
C GLY A 29 3.37 -0.10 5.30
N ALA A 30 3.55 1.21 5.35
CA ALA A 30 4.90 1.79 5.32
C ALA A 30 5.11 2.97 6.29
N TYR A 31 4.14 3.88 6.45
CA TYR A 31 4.42 5.17 7.10
C TYR A 31 4.30 5.11 8.62
N LEU A 32 3.25 4.48 9.14
CA LEU A 32 3.03 4.35 10.58
C LEU A 32 4.10 3.48 11.27
N PRO A 33 4.48 2.29 10.74
CA PRO A 33 5.56 1.51 11.36
C PRO A 33 6.91 2.24 11.33
N ALA A 34 7.21 2.99 10.26
CA ALA A 34 8.42 3.80 10.20
C ALA A 34 8.41 4.93 11.24
N ASP A 35 7.30 5.67 11.35
CA ASP A 35 7.17 6.76 12.33
C ASP A 35 7.33 6.26 13.77
N ILE A 36 6.68 5.15 14.13
CA ILE A 36 6.84 4.53 15.45
C ILE A 36 8.30 4.16 15.70
N PHE A 37 8.96 3.54 14.73
CA PHE A 37 10.36 3.14 14.86
C PHE A 37 11.31 4.34 14.96
N VAL A 38 11.09 5.38 14.18
CA VAL A 38 11.87 6.63 14.24
C VAL A 38 11.72 7.31 15.59
N ARG A 39 10.48 7.43 16.10
CA ARG A 39 10.23 7.99 17.45
C ARG A 39 10.93 7.17 18.53
N HIS A 40 10.86 5.85 18.45
CA HIS A 40 11.60 4.95 19.35
C HIS A 40 13.11 5.22 19.33
N LEU A 41 13.73 5.32 18.15
CA LEU A 41 15.16 5.62 18.04
C LEU A 41 15.51 7.00 18.61
N ARG A 42 14.65 8.02 18.36
CA ARG A 42 14.83 9.37 18.91
C ARG A 42 14.72 9.38 20.43
N LEU A 43 13.78 8.61 21.01
CA LEU A 43 13.64 8.46 22.47
C LEU A 43 14.83 7.74 23.11
N LYS A 44 15.61 7.01 22.29
CA LYS A 44 16.93 6.44 22.66
C LYS A 44 18.10 7.37 22.33
N LYS A 45 17.85 8.63 21.99
CA LYS A 45 18.87 9.64 21.63
C LYS A 45 19.78 9.22 20.47
N LYS A 46 19.27 8.40 19.53
CA LYS A 46 20.01 8.04 18.33
C LYS A 46 19.97 9.19 17.30
N ASP A 47 21.07 9.33 16.53
CA ASP A 47 21.10 10.25 15.39
C ASP A 47 20.32 9.63 14.23
N VAL A 48 19.13 10.19 13.93
CA VAL A 48 18.18 9.64 12.96
C VAL A 48 17.76 10.71 11.98
N VAL A 49 17.80 10.38 10.70
CA VAL A 49 17.12 11.14 9.65
C VAL A 49 16.01 10.29 9.04
N TYR A 50 14.78 10.81 9.05
CA TYR A 50 13.60 10.17 8.48
C TYR A 50 13.15 10.89 7.22
N VAL A 51 13.32 10.26 6.08
CA VAL A 51 13.06 10.86 4.77
C VAL A 51 11.96 10.14 4.01
N CYS A 52 11.14 10.93 3.33
CA CYS A 52 10.17 10.49 2.37
C CYS A 52 10.00 11.58 1.30
N GLY A 53 9.09 11.38 0.38
CA GLY A 53 8.72 12.34 -0.65
C GLY A 53 7.67 11.75 -1.55
N SER A 54 7.17 12.52 -2.51
CA SER A 54 6.27 12.04 -3.55
C SER A 54 7.06 11.54 -4.76
N ASP A 55 6.65 10.37 -5.27
CA ASP A 55 7.04 9.90 -6.59
C ASP A 55 6.17 10.62 -7.63
N GLU A 56 6.81 11.44 -8.46
CA GLU A 56 6.14 12.40 -9.35
C GLU A 56 6.39 12.11 -10.83
N HIS A 57 6.98 10.96 -11.15
CA HIS A 57 7.28 10.56 -12.51
C HIS A 57 6.50 9.31 -12.95
N GLY A 58 6.53 9.03 -14.25
CA GLY A 58 5.92 7.83 -14.82
C GLY A 58 4.56 8.03 -15.47
N ALA A 59 4.10 6.98 -16.16
CA ALA A 59 2.93 7.01 -17.03
C ALA A 59 1.61 7.29 -16.30
N ALA A 60 1.47 6.85 -15.04
CA ALA A 60 0.23 7.02 -14.29
C ALA A 60 -0.18 8.48 -14.09
N ILE A 61 0.80 9.39 -13.92
CA ILE A 61 0.57 10.82 -13.75
C ILE A 61 0.13 11.46 -15.06
N THR A 62 0.81 11.13 -16.16
CA THR A 62 0.47 11.67 -17.48
C THR A 62 -0.88 11.16 -18.00
N ILE A 63 -1.23 9.90 -17.73
CA ILE A 63 -2.56 9.34 -18.03
C ILE A 63 -3.64 10.10 -17.24
N LYS A 64 -3.41 10.33 -15.95
CA LYS A 64 -4.33 11.08 -15.11
C LYS A 64 -4.49 12.52 -15.59
N ALA A 65 -3.40 13.21 -15.89
CA ALA A 65 -3.42 14.56 -16.42
C ALA A 65 -4.24 14.67 -17.71
N LYS A 66 -4.05 13.72 -18.65
CA LYS A 66 -4.83 13.65 -19.89
C LYS A 66 -6.32 13.42 -19.61
N LYS A 67 -6.65 12.50 -18.69
CA LYS A 67 -8.03 12.19 -18.29
C LYS A 67 -8.75 13.40 -17.66
N GLU A 68 -8.03 14.20 -16.88
CA GLU A 68 -8.56 15.37 -16.18
C GLU A 68 -8.42 16.68 -17.02
N GLY A 69 -7.88 16.60 -18.24
CA GLY A 69 -7.71 17.77 -19.11
C GLY A 69 -6.72 18.81 -18.57
N THR A 70 -5.71 18.38 -17.81
CA THR A 70 -4.72 19.22 -17.15
C THR A 70 -3.28 18.81 -17.48
N THR A 71 -2.30 19.40 -16.82
CA THR A 71 -0.87 19.08 -17.02
C THR A 71 -0.36 18.10 -15.93
N PRO A 72 0.67 17.29 -16.22
CA PRO A 72 1.34 16.48 -15.21
C PRO A 72 1.81 17.29 -14.00
N GLN A 73 2.34 18.50 -14.23
CA GLN A 73 2.78 19.42 -13.16
C GLN A 73 1.63 19.77 -12.20
N ALA A 74 0.46 20.12 -12.73
CA ALA A 74 -0.70 20.47 -11.90
C ALA A 74 -1.16 19.28 -11.04
N ILE A 75 -1.15 18.06 -11.59
CA ILE A 75 -1.48 16.82 -10.85
C ILE A 75 -0.51 16.63 -9.68
N ILE A 76 0.78 16.67 -9.94
CA ILE A 76 1.77 16.41 -8.87
C ILE A 76 1.77 17.52 -7.81
N ASP A 77 1.57 18.77 -8.17
CA ASP A 77 1.50 19.89 -7.22
C ASP A 77 0.30 19.74 -6.28
N GLN A 78 -0.85 19.37 -6.82
CA GLN A 78 -2.05 19.10 -6.04
C GLN A 78 -1.83 17.97 -5.05
N TYR A 79 -1.41 16.79 -5.54
CA TYR A 79 -1.32 15.59 -4.68
C TYR A 79 -0.12 15.63 -3.75
N HIS A 80 1.02 16.20 -4.15
CA HIS A 80 2.14 16.44 -3.24
C HIS A 80 1.69 17.26 -2.02
N THR A 81 0.98 18.37 -2.26
CA THR A 81 0.51 19.26 -1.19
C THR A 81 -0.50 18.56 -0.28
N GLN A 82 -1.47 17.84 -0.88
CA GLN A 82 -2.49 17.11 -0.10
C GLN A 82 -1.88 15.98 0.72
N ILE A 83 -0.97 15.19 0.15
CA ILE A 83 -0.31 14.08 0.81
C ILE A 83 0.55 14.59 1.97
N LYS A 84 1.38 15.61 1.72
CA LYS A 84 2.23 16.23 2.72
C LYS A 84 1.42 16.73 3.91
N LYS A 85 0.35 17.49 3.64
CA LYS A 85 -0.55 17.99 4.69
C LYS A 85 -1.20 16.84 5.46
N SER A 86 -1.66 15.80 4.79
CA SER A 86 -2.26 14.63 5.45
C SER A 86 -1.29 13.92 6.39
N PHE A 87 -0.01 13.82 6.04
CA PHE A 87 1.01 13.28 6.93
C PHE A 87 1.29 14.19 8.13
N GLU A 88 1.40 15.49 7.91
CA GLU A 88 1.61 16.49 8.97
C GLU A 88 0.45 16.47 9.96
N ASP A 89 -0.80 16.54 9.48
CA ASP A 89 -2.01 16.52 10.29
C ASP A 89 -2.19 15.19 11.06
N PHE A 90 -1.72 14.08 10.50
CA PHE A 90 -1.74 12.76 11.16
C PHE A 90 -0.58 12.57 12.15
N GLY A 91 0.41 13.45 12.13
CA GLY A 91 1.56 13.43 13.02
C GLY A 91 2.65 12.44 12.59
N ILE A 92 2.88 12.22 11.30
CA ILE A 92 4.07 11.50 10.81
C ILE A 92 5.28 12.45 10.84
N ALA A 93 6.30 12.10 11.61
CA ALA A 93 7.41 13.00 11.97
C ALA A 93 8.60 12.89 11.00
N PHE A 94 8.37 13.10 9.69
CA PHE A 94 9.46 13.21 8.72
C PHE A 94 10.39 14.39 9.04
N ASP A 95 11.70 14.20 8.87
CA ASP A 95 12.64 15.32 8.84
C ASP A 95 12.55 16.10 7.53
N ILE A 96 12.19 15.40 6.45
CA ILE A 96 11.88 16.00 5.16
C ILE A 96 10.87 15.14 4.37
N TYR A 97 9.87 15.80 3.78
CA TYR A 97 9.00 15.23 2.74
C TYR A 97 9.28 15.98 1.43
N HIS A 98 10.02 15.33 0.52
CA HIS A 98 10.58 15.95 -0.68
C HIS A 98 9.81 15.55 -1.96
N ARG A 99 10.36 15.87 -3.15
CA ARG A 99 9.75 15.65 -4.47
C ARG A 99 10.77 15.11 -5.46
N THR A 100 10.39 14.10 -6.26
CA THR A 100 11.26 13.62 -7.34
C THR A 100 11.29 14.58 -8.56
N SER A 101 10.34 15.49 -8.70
CA SER A 101 10.38 16.53 -9.72
C SER A 101 11.31 17.72 -9.40
N SER A 102 11.97 17.72 -8.23
CA SER A 102 12.87 18.81 -7.85
C SER A 102 14.17 18.82 -8.66
N PRO A 103 14.76 20.03 -8.90
CA PRO A 103 16.03 20.12 -9.63
C PRO A 103 17.16 19.30 -9.03
N ILE A 104 17.30 19.31 -7.69
CA ILE A 104 18.34 18.52 -6.99
C ILE A 104 18.20 17.03 -7.23
N HIS A 105 16.96 16.54 -7.35
CA HIS A 105 16.70 15.14 -7.66
C HIS A 105 17.05 14.83 -9.14
N HIS A 106 16.64 15.67 -10.06
CA HIS A 106 16.95 15.50 -11.49
C HIS A 106 18.46 15.47 -11.73
N ASP A 107 19.22 16.38 -11.10
CA ASP A 107 20.67 16.42 -11.25
C ASP A 107 21.33 15.18 -10.68
N LEU A 108 20.90 14.73 -9.49
CA LEU A 108 21.43 13.52 -8.86
C LEU A 108 21.09 12.24 -9.66
N SER A 109 19.89 12.14 -10.19
CA SER A 109 19.46 10.99 -11.00
C SER A 109 20.25 10.90 -12.31
N LYS A 110 20.54 12.05 -12.94
CA LYS A 110 21.43 12.13 -14.11
C LYS A 110 22.87 11.73 -13.76
N GLU A 111 23.39 12.20 -12.61
CA GLU A 111 24.71 11.81 -12.10
C GLU A 111 24.81 10.29 -11.90
N PHE A 112 23.80 9.68 -11.27
CA PHE A 112 23.75 8.21 -11.10
C PHE A 112 23.77 7.47 -12.43
N PHE A 113 22.95 7.91 -13.38
CA PHE A 113 22.91 7.30 -14.71
C PHE A 113 24.26 7.42 -15.43
N LEU A 114 24.88 8.60 -15.44
CA LEU A 114 26.17 8.84 -16.08
C LEU A 114 27.29 8.01 -15.42
N ASN A 115 27.34 7.94 -14.10
CA ASN A 115 28.31 7.11 -13.38
C ASN A 115 28.23 5.64 -13.82
N LEU A 116 27.03 5.09 -13.91
CA LEU A 116 26.83 3.71 -14.36
C LEU A 116 27.15 3.54 -15.84
N TYR A 117 26.82 4.52 -16.68
CA TYR A 117 27.11 4.52 -18.11
C TYR A 117 28.61 4.56 -18.38
N GLU A 118 29.35 5.45 -17.72
CA GLU A 118 30.80 5.60 -17.86
C GLU A 118 31.56 4.36 -17.36
N LYS A 119 31.01 3.66 -16.36
CA LYS A 119 31.54 2.38 -15.88
C LYS A 119 31.20 1.18 -16.80
N GLY A 120 30.40 1.39 -17.85
CA GLY A 120 29.99 0.30 -18.74
C GLY A 120 29.03 -0.70 -18.10
N GLU A 121 28.24 -0.26 -17.13
CA GLU A 121 27.28 -1.11 -16.40
C GLU A 121 25.98 -1.34 -17.18
N PHE A 122 25.72 -0.61 -18.25
CA PHE A 122 24.53 -0.78 -19.08
C PHE A 122 24.82 -1.61 -20.35
N ILE A 123 23.81 -2.38 -20.76
CA ILE A 123 23.73 -3.02 -22.06
C ILE A 123 22.80 -2.21 -22.95
N GLU A 124 23.27 -1.81 -24.10
CA GLU A 124 22.46 -1.11 -25.10
C GLU A 124 21.75 -2.14 -26.00
N LYS A 125 20.44 -2.03 -26.11
CA LYS A 125 19.63 -2.91 -26.95
C LYS A 125 18.59 -2.12 -27.73
N TYR A 126 18.40 -2.50 -28.98
CA TYR A 126 17.19 -2.21 -29.72
C TYR A 126 16.15 -3.29 -29.37
N SER A 127 14.97 -2.86 -29.02
CA SER A 127 13.82 -3.73 -28.76
C SER A 127 12.59 -3.16 -29.42
N ASP A 128 11.72 -4.05 -29.91
CA ASP A 128 10.44 -3.63 -30.41
C ASP A 128 9.54 -3.27 -29.24
N GLN A 129 9.01 -2.04 -29.27
CA GLN A 129 8.07 -1.52 -28.29
C GLN A 129 6.75 -1.17 -28.99
N TYR A 130 5.64 -1.30 -28.28
CA TYR A 130 4.35 -0.90 -28.80
C TYR A 130 4.27 0.61 -29.00
N PHE A 131 3.71 1.01 -30.15
CA PHE A 131 3.53 2.39 -30.56
C PHE A 131 2.08 2.62 -30.97
N ASP A 132 1.50 3.68 -30.44
CA ASP A 132 0.16 4.14 -30.81
C ASP A 132 0.26 5.10 -32.02
N GLU A 133 -0.29 4.69 -33.16
CA GLU A 133 -0.22 5.50 -34.38
C GLU A 133 -1.14 6.73 -34.32
N GLU A 134 -2.23 6.66 -33.57
CA GLU A 134 -3.15 7.79 -33.42
C GLU A 134 -2.53 8.90 -32.57
N PHE A 135 -1.90 8.53 -31.45
CA PHE A 135 -1.25 9.48 -30.54
C PHE A 135 0.23 9.73 -30.88
N GLN A 136 0.79 9.04 -31.87
CA GLN A 136 2.20 9.13 -32.27
C GLN A 136 3.17 8.99 -31.09
N GLN A 137 2.88 8.02 -30.20
CA GLN A 137 3.59 7.82 -28.95
C GLN A 137 3.89 6.33 -28.69
N PHE A 138 5.09 6.05 -28.17
CA PHE A 138 5.39 4.72 -27.62
C PHE A 138 4.55 4.44 -26.36
N LEU A 139 4.12 3.19 -26.21
CA LEU A 139 3.31 2.72 -25.11
C LEU A 139 4.18 1.97 -24.09
N ALA A 140 4.66 2.69 -23.09
CA ALA A 140 5.41 2.09 -21.98
C ALA A 140 4.47 1.76 -20.81
N ASP A 141 4.77 0.68 -20.13
CA ASP A 141 4.20 0.32 -18.83
C ASP A 141 2.65 0.37 -18.80
N ARG A 142 2.07 1.36 -18.15
CA ARG A 142 0.60 1.51 -17.97
C ARG A 142 -0.14 2.14 -19.14
N TYR A 143 0.58 2.54 -20.18
CA TYR A 143 -0.06 2.96 -21.43
C TYR A 143 -0.60 1.79 -22.26
N ILE A 144 -0.29 0.55 -21.87
CA ILE A 144 -0.76 -0.64 -22.54
C ILE A 144 -1.41 -1.62 -21.56
N ILE A 145 -2.52 -2.19 -21.96
CA ILE A 145 -3.23 -3.24 -21.23
C ILE A 145 -3.46 -4.43 -22.14
N GLY A 146 -3.58 -5.60 -21.54
CA GLY A 146 -3.89 -6.84 -22.27
C GLY A 146 -4.14 -7.98 -21.32
N THR A 147 -4.29 -9.19 -21.86
CA THR A 147 -4.50 -10.38 -21.05
C THR A 147 -3.17 -10.88 -20.49
N CYS A 148 -3.12 -11.06 -19.16
CA CYS A 148 -1.95 -11.58 -18.45
C CYS A 148 -1.66 -13.04 -18.87
N PRO A 149 -0.46 -13.38 -19.34
CA PRO A 149 -0.14 -14.75 -19.75
C PRO A 149 -0.15 -15.74 -18.58
N ASN A 150 0.02 -15.27 -17.34
CA ASN A 150 0.14 -16.12 -16.16
C ASN A 150 -1.21 -16.46 -15.50
N CYS A 151 -2.14 -15.50 -15.44
CA CYS A 151 -3.41 -15.71 -14.72
C CYS A 151 -4.67 -15.41 -15.53
N GLY A 152 -4.55 -15.03 -16.81
CA GLY A 152 -5.68 -14.77 -17.70
C GLY A 152 -6.47 -13.48 -17.37
N ASN A 153 -5.93 -12.57 -16.56
CA ASN A 153 -6.57 -11.28 -16.30
C ASN A 153 -6.52 -10.40 -17.56
N ASP A 154 -7.66 -10.00 -18.11
CA ASP A 154 -7.76 -9.25 -19.38
C ASP A 154 -7.39 -7.77 -19.27
N ASN A 155 -7.16 -7.27 -18.07
CA ASN A 155 -6.76 -5.89 -17.78
C ASN A 155 -5.42 -5.84 -17.03
N ALA A 156 -4.45 -6.65 -17.43
CA ALA A 156 -3.08 -6.55 -16.91
C ALA A 156 -2.34 -5.41 -17.61
N TYR A 157 -1.62 -4.61 -16.83
CA TYR A 157 -0.74 -3.56 -17.36
C TYR A 157 0.58 -4.16 -17.88
N GLY A 158 1.26 -3.40 -18.73
CA GLY A 158 2.49 -3.86 -19.38
C GLY A 158 3.70 -4.01 -18.45
N ASP A 159 3.66 -3.47 -17.24
CA ASP A 159 4.71 -3.59 -16.22
C ASP A 159 4.41 -4.65 -15.17
N GLN A 160 3.13 -4.80 -14.80
CA GLN A 160 2.71 -5.71 -13.74
C GLN A 160 1.22 -6.08 -13.86
N CYS A 161 0.89 -7.34 -13.55
CA CYS A 161 -0.49 -7.76 -13.39
C CYS A 161 -0.98 -7.47 -11.97
N GLU A 162 -1.94 -6.56 -11.80
CA GLU A 162 -2.49 -6.20 -10.49
C GLU A 162 -3.25 -7.35 -9.80
N LYS A 163 -3.70 -8.37 -10.56
CA LYS A 163 -4.43 -9.52 -10.00
C LYS A 163 -3.49 -10.56 -9.38
N CYS A 164 -2.42 -10.95 -10.08
CA CYS A 164 -1.51 -12.01 -9.61
C CYS A 164 -0.15 -11.48 -9.14
N GLY A 165 0.13 -10.17 -9.31
CA GLY A 165 1.38 -9.56 -8.91
C GLY A 165 2.60 -9.88 -9.79
N SER A 166 2.41 -10.62 -10.89
CA SER A 166 3.52 -10.96 -11.79
C SER A 166 4.06 -9.72 -12.48
N SER A 167 5.38 -9.56 -12.50
CA SER A 167 6.05 -8.57 -13.35
C SER A 167 5.94 -9.00 -14.80
N LEU A 168 5.62 -8.07 -15.70
CA LEU A 168 5.39 -8.30 -17.11
C LEU A 168 6.25 -7.35 -17.95
N SER A 169 6.47 -7.75 -19.20
CA SER A 169 6.86 -6.83 -20.27
C SER A 169 5.63 -6.52 -21.14
N PRO A 170 5.49 -5.32 -21.69
CA PRO A 170 4.38 -4.99 -22.60
C PRO A 170 4.19 -6.02 -23.72
N THR A 171 5.27 -6.56 -24.25
CA THR A 171 5.27 -7.55 -25.35
C THR A 171 4.82 -8.96 -24.94
N GLU A 172 4.73 -9.24 -23.62
CA GLU A 172 4.21 -10.52 -23.11
C GLU A 172 2.69 -10.54 -22.99
N LEU A 173 2.04 -9.37 -23.04
CA LEU A 173 0.58 -9.29 -22.97
C LEU A 173 -0.08 -9.93 -24.18
N ILE A 174 -1.13 -10.70 -23.92
CA ILE A 174 -1.98 -11.27 -24.97
C ILE A 174 -3.05 -10.23 -25.34
N ASN A 175 -3.30 -10.03 -26.63
CA ASN A 175 -4.24 -9.02 -27.15
C ASN A 175 -3.99 -7.60 -26.57
N PRO A 176 -2.79 -7.04 -26.74
CA PRO A 176 -2.45 -5.73 -26.18
C PRO A 176 -3.29 -4.61 -26.81
N ARG A 177 -3.67 -3.63 -26.00
CA ARG A 177 -4.44 -2.45 -26.41
C ARG A 177 -3.84 -1.20 -25.79
N SER A 178 -3.82 -0.11 -26.54
CA SER A 178 -3.45 1.21 -26.02
C SER A 178 -4.49 1.70 -25.02
N THR A 179 -4.06 2.20 -23.88
CA THR A 179 -4.97 2.89 -22.92
C THR A 179 -5.35 4.29 -23.38
N LEU A 180 -4.68 4.82 -24.43
CA LEU A 180 -4.95 6.14 -25.00
C LEU A 180 -6.04 6.09 -26.06
N SER A 181 -5.85 5.27 -27.10
CA SER A 181 -6.75 5.15 -28.26
C SER A 181 -7.75 3.99 -28.14
N GLY A 182 -7.47 2.98 -27.29
CA GLY A 182 -8.19 1.71 -27.28
C GLY A 182 -7.80 0.76 -28.43
N ASN A 183 -7.00 1.22 -29.39
CA ASN A 183 -6.61 0.49 -30.58
C ASN A 183 -5.51 -0.55 -30.29
N HIS A 184 -5.36 -1.52 -31.21
CA HIS A 184 -4.21 -2.41 -31.24
C HIS A 184 -2.97 -1.62 -31.67
N PRO A 185 -1.91 -1.57 -30.83
CA PRO A 185 -0.69 -0.84 -31.18
C PRO A 185 0.19 -1.65 -32.13
N ILE A 186 1.06 -0.96 -32.86
CA ILE A 186 2.09 -1.56 -33.70
C ILE A 186 3.43 -1.66 -32.98
N LEU A 187 4.29 -2.59 -33.38
CA LEU A 187 5.65 -2.66 -32.86
C LEU A 187 6.59 -1.76 -33.68
N LYS A 188 7.39 -0.94 -32.98
CA LYS A 188 8.47 -0.14 -33.57
C LYS A 188 9.77 -0.33 -32.80
N PRO A 189 10.93 -0.43 -33.46
CA PRO A 189 12.21 -0.55 -32.79
C PRO A 189 12.60 0.77 -32.10
N THR A 190 13.04 0.65 -30.85
CA THR A 190 13.62 1.77 -30.08
C THR A 190 14.81 1.30 -29.27
N LYS A 191 15.80 2.19 -29.06
CA LYS A 191 17.03 1.88 -28.30
C LYS A 191 16.84 2.23 -26.85
N HIS A 192 17.21 1.28 -25.95
CA HIS A 192 17.20 1.49 -24.52
C HIS A 192 18.47 0.98 -23.85
N TRP A 193 18.76 1.48 -22.65
CA TRP A 193 19.84 1.10 -21.77
C TRP A 193 19.32 0.18 -20.67
N TYR A 194 19.88 -1.04 -20.61
CA TYR A 194 19.45 -2.09 -19.70
C TYR A 194 20.48 -2.30 -18.62
N LEU A 195 20.06 -2.31 -17.36
CA LEU A 195 20.88 -2.82 -16.25
C LEU A 195 20.81 -4.36 -16.27
N PRO A 196 21.96 -5.04 -16.47
CA PRO A 196 22.01 -6.51 -16.51
C PRO A 196 21.93 -7.07 -15.09
N LEU A 197 20.70 -7.21 -14.54
CA LEU A 197 20.50 -7.72 -13.17
C LEU A 197 21.02 -9.15 -12.99
N ASP A 198 21.05 -9.94 -14.05
CA ASP A 198 21.67 -11.27 -14.11
C ASP A 198 23.19 -11.23 -13.78
N LYS A 199 23.91 -10.19 -14.19
CA LYS A 199 25.31 -9.95 -13.82
C LYS A 199 25.50 -9.82 -12.31
N TYR A 200 24.52 -9.22 -11.61
CA TYR A 200 24.58 -8.99 -10.16
C TYR A 200 24.02 -10.16 -9.35
N GLN A 201 23.37 -11.14 -9.98
CA GLN A 201 22.73 -12.24 -9.27
C GLN A 201 23.68 -13.01 -8.32
N PRO A 202 24.91 -13.42 -8.71
CA PRO A 202 25.82 -14.13 -7.79
C PRO A 202 26.18 -13.31 -6.54
N TRP A 203 26.34 -11.98 -6.71
CA TRP A 203 26.58 -11.08 -5.58
C TRP A 203 25.35 -10.93 -4.71
N LEU A 204 24.14 -10.77 -5.29
CA LEU A 204 22.88 -10.69 -4.55
C LEU A 204 22.60 -11.98 -3.76
N GLU A 205 22.86 -13.16 -4.35
CA GLU A 205 22.73 -14.44 -3.65
C GLU A 205 23.59 -14.49 -2.41
N LYS A 206 24.86 -14.11 -2.51
CA LYS A 206 25.77 -14.07 -1.38
C LYS A 206 25.35 -13.00 -0.35
N TRP A 207 25.09 -11.78 -0.79
CA TRP A 207 24.77 -10.66 0.10
C TRP A 207 23.42 -10.89 0.82
N LEU A 208 22.40 -11.37 0.10
CA LEU A 208 21.03 -11.48 0.61
C LEU A 208 20.77 -12.88 1.19
N LEU A 209 20.97 -13.96 0.41
CA LEU A 209 20.56 -15.30 0.84
C LEU A 209 21.48 -15.86 1.94
N GLU A 210 22.77 -15.55 1.92
CA GLU A 210 23.71 -15.94 2.98
C GLU A 210 23.76 -14.89 4.10
N GLY A 211 23.80 -13.59 3.74
CA GLY A 211 24.04 -12.50 4.68
C GLY A 211 22.81 -12.00 5.45
N LYS A 212 21.59 -12.18 4.93
CA LYS A 212 20.36 -11.61 5.52
C LYS A 212 19.34 -12.65 5.98
N LYS A 213 19.64 -13.93 5.87
CA LYS A 213 18.72 -15.04 6.18
C LYS A 213 18.09 -14.97 7.57
N ASP A 214 18.88 -14.64 8.58
CA ASP A 214 18.45 -14.64 9.97
C ASP A 214 18.08 -13.24 10.50
N SER A 215 18.28 -12.20 9.68
CA SER A 215 18.06 -10.81 10.07
C SER A 215 16.84 -10.16 9.40
N TRP A 216 16.50 -10.55 8.17
CA TRP A 216 15.38 -9.99 7.46
C TRP A 216 14.07 -10.76 7.75
N LYS A 217 12.93 -10.05 7.66
CA LYS A 217 11.61 -10.67 7.82
C LYS A 217 11.42 -11.82 6.82
N THR A 218 10.77 -12.89 7.27
CA THR A 218 10.60 -14.14 6.50
C THR A 218 9.91 -13.92 5.14
N ASN A 219 8.91 -13.03 5.07
CA ASN A 219 8.22 -12.70 3.82
C ASN A 219 9.16 -12.01 2.83
N VAL A 220 9.97 -11.05 3.29
CA VAL A 220 10.95 -10.33 2.45
C VAL A 220 12.00 -11.29 1.93
N TYR A 221 12.63 -12.06 2.82
CA TYR A 221 13.62 -13.06 2.45
C TYR A 221 13.05 -14.10 1.48
N GLY A 222 11.85 -14.62 1.76
CA GLY A 222 11.19 -15.62 0.93
C GLY A 222 10.89 -15.13 -0.49
N GLN A 223 10.40 -13.91 -0.63
CA GLN A 223 10.13 -13.31 -1.94
C GLN A 223 11.42 -13.08 -2.73
N CYS A 224 12.46 -12.53 -2.10
CA CYS A 224 13.76 -12.36 -2.74
C CYS A 224 14.37 -13.70 -3.18
N SER A 225 14.32 -14.73 -2.31
CA SER A 225 14.79 -16.07 -2.65
C SER A 225 14.04 -16.67 -3.85
N SER A 226 12.74 -16.44 -3.94
CA SER A 226 11.93 -16.88 -5.09
C SER A 226 12.37 -16.22 -6.40
N TRP A 227 12.59 -14.90 -6.38
CA TRP A 227 13.06 -14.16 -7.55
C TRP A 227 14.45 -14.60 -8.02
N LEU A 228 15.39 -14.72 -7.09
CA LEU A 228 16.76 -15.18 -7.44
C LEU A 228 16.76 -16.60 -8.01
N LYS A 229 15.91 -17.51 -7.49
CA LYS A 229 15.77 -18.87 -8.03
C LYS A 229 15.16 -18.93 -9.44
N GLN A 230 14.31 -17.97 -9.80
CA GLN A 230 13.74 -17.85 -11.14
C GLN A 230 14.75 -17.31 -12.16
N GLY A 231 15.84 -16.71 -11.70
CA GLY A 231 16.85 -16.06 -12.51
C GLY A 231 16.48 -14.63 -12.89
N LEU A 232 17.37 -13.70 -12.59
CA LEU A 232 17.17 -12.28 -12.90
C LEU A 232 17.42 -12.04 -14.40
N GLN A 233 16.68 -11.09 -14.96
CA GLN A 233 16.80 -10.67 -16.34
C GLN A 233 17.23 -9.20 -16.44
N PRO A 234 17.94 -8.79 -17.52
CA PRO A 234 18.28 -7.39 -17.76
C PRO A 234 17.01 -6.52 -17.77
N ARG A 235 17.04 -5.39 -17.08
CA ARG A 235 15.91 -4.47 -16.98
C ARG A 235 16.23 -3.14 -17.63
N SER A 236 15.34 -2.66 -18.51
CA SER A 236 15.50 -1.35 -19.14
C SER A 236 15.39 -0.21 -18.12
N MET A 237 16.38 0.68 -18.12
CA MET A 237 16.47 1.83 -17.23
C MET A 237 16.06 3.15 -17.91
N THR A 238 15.55 3.06 -19.13
CA THR A 238 15.04 4.22 -19.89
C THR A 238 13.68 3.91 -20.50
N ARG A 239 12.90 4.95 -20.77
CA ARG A 239 11.56 4.86 -21.38
C ARG A 239 11.37 5.94 -22.43
N ASP A 240 10.58 5.66 -23.44
CA ASP A 240 10.05 6.66 -24.36
C ASP A 240 8.81 7.30 -23.73
N LEU A 241 9.00 8.37 -22.97
CA LEU A 241 7.98 9.11 -22.25
C LEU A 241 8.25 10.61 -22.34
N ASP A 242 7.21 11.42 -22.21
CA ASP A 242 7.33 12.89 -22.25
C ASP A 242 7.56 13.49 -20.85
N TRP A 243 7.29 12.73 -19.77
CA TRP A 243 7.35 13.18 -18.40
C TRP A 243 8.29 12.32 -17.56
N GLY A 244 9.24 12.94 -16.88
CA GLY A 244 10.26 12.29 -16.04
C GLY A 244 11.63 12.96 -16.20
N VAL A 245 12.65 12.38 -15.57
CA VAL A 245 14.06 12.84 -15.68
C VAL A 245 14.61 12.52 -17.06
N ASP A 246 15.18 13.50 -17.76
CA ASP A 246 15.81 13.29 -19.07
C ASP A 246 17.03 12.36 -18.96
N VAL A 247 17.15 11.44 -19.91
CA VAL A 247 18.39 10.64 -20.08
C VAL A 247 19.52 11.58 -20.52
N PRO A 248 20.64 11.68 -19.77
CA PRO A 248 21.69 12.68 -20.03
C PRO A 248 22.67 12.27 -21.15
N LEU A 249 22.14 11.78 -22.29
CA LEU A 249 22.93 11.40 -23.46
C LEU A 249 22.32 12.05 -24.70
N GLU A 250 23.17 12.61 -25.59
CA GLU A 250 22.72 13.25 -26.84
C GLU A 250 21.90 12.31 -27.72
N GLU A 251 22.30 11.04 -27.81
CA GLU A 251 21.61 10.01 -28.59
C GLU A 251 20.28 9.53 -27.97
N ALA A 252 20.01 9.90 -26.73
CA ALA A 252 18.80 9.54 -25.99
C ALA A 252 17.78 10.68 -25.92
N LYS A 253 17.90 11.69 -26.79
CA LYS A 253 17.00 12.83 -26.80
C LYS A 253 15.54 12.38 -26.95
N GLY A 254 14.66 12.86 -26.05
CA GLY A 254 13.24 12.47 -25.98
C GLY A 254 12.98 11.22 -25.14
N LYS A 255 13.97 10.67 -24.48
CA LYS A 255 13.81 9.56 -23.53
C LYS A 255 13.94 10.04 -22.09
N LYS A 256 13.26 9.34 -21.19
CA LYS A 256 13.29 9.57 -19.75
C LYS A 256 13.91 8.39 -19.02
N LEU A 257 14.49 8.65 -17.84
CA LEU A 257 14.87 7.60 -16.93
C LEU A 257 13.63 6.80 -16.48
N TYR A 258 13.81 5.51 -16.29
CA TYR A 258 12.75 4.67 -15.75
C TYR A 258 12.47 5.02 -14.29
N VAL A 259 11.20 5.15 -13.95
CA VAL A 259 10.77 5.57 -12.60
C VAL A 259 11.40 4.74 -11.46
N TRP A 260 11.67 3.46 -11.67
CA TRP A 260 12.32 2.61 -10.68
C TRP A 260 13.86 2.73 -10.65
N LEU A 261 14.46 3.52 -11.55
CA LEU A 261 15.82 4.01 -11.39
C LEU A 261 15.81 5.29 -10.56
N ASP A 262 14.97 6.26 -10.92
CA ASP A 262 15.01 7.59 -10.29
C ASP A 262 14.28 7.64 -8.94
N ALA A 263 13.14 6.98 -8.76
CA ALA A 263 12.37 7.05 -7.52
C ALA A 263 13.19 6.69 -6.25
N PRO A 264 13.94 5.57 -6.22
CA PRO A 264 14.77 5.25 -5.03
C PRO A 264 15.90 6.27 -4.78
N ILE A 265 16.42 6.93 -5.83
CA ILE A 265 17.39 8.02 -5.68
C ILE A 265 16.72 9.22 -4.97
N GLY A 266 15.40 9.30 -5.00
CA GLY A 266 14.60 10.27 -4.26
C GLY A 266 14.89 10.30 -2.76
N TYR A 267 15.21 9.16 -2.15
CA TYR A 267 15.63 9.12 -0.75
C TYR A 267 16.96 9.84 -0.53
N ILE A 268 17.90 9.68 -1.45
CA ILE A 268 19.22 10.32 -1.37
C ILE A 268 19.09 11.82 -1.61
N SER A 269 18.33 12.23 -2.65
CA SER A 269 18.11 13.65 -2.95
C SER A 269 17.35 14.37 -1.83
N ALA A 270 16.37 13.70 -1.20
CA ALA A 270 15.69 14.22 -0.01
C ALA A 270 16.66 14.43 1.16
N THR A 271 17.52 13.44 1.44
CA THR A 271 18.53 13.60 2.50
C THR A 271 19.52 14.71 2.16
N LYS A 272 19.91 14.85 0.91
CA LYS A 272 20.80 15.92 0.43
C LYS A 272 20.16 17.30 0.62
N GLN A 273 18.86 17.45 0.30
CA GLN A 273 18.13 18.68 0.52
C GLN A 273 18.00 18.98 2.01
N TRP A 274 17.61 18.02 2.84
CA TRP A 274 17.57 18.17 4.29
C TRP A 274 18.91 18.63 4.88
N ALA A 275 20.00 18.03 4.43
CA ALA A 275 21.33 18.41 4.90
C ALA A 275 21.72 19.84 4.50
N LEU A 276 21.34 20.28 3.29
CA LEU A 276 21.52 21.67 2.86
C LEU A 276 20.73 22.63 3.75
N ASP A 277 19.46 22.32 4.04
CA ASP A 277 18.59 23.16 4.86
C ASP A 277 19.08 23.27 6.32
N HIS A 278 19.77 22.23 6.83
CA HIS A 278 20.25 22.16 8.22
C HIS A 278 21.78 22.30 8.37
N GLN A 279 22.49 22.61 7.29
CA GLN A 279 23.96 22.75 7.27
C GLN A 279 24.66 21.49 7.78
N LYS A 280 24.16 20.31 7.39
CA LYS A 280 24.73 18.99 7.73
C LYS A 280 25.39 18.34 6.52
N ASP A 281 26.17 17.29 6.79
CA ASP A 281 26.78 16.45 5.73
C ASP A 281 25.92 15.21 5.48
N TRP A 282 25.21 15.19 4.33
CA TRP A 282 24.38 14.07 3.93
C TRP A 282 25.19 12.79 3.63
N THR A 283 26.48 12.91 3.29
CA THR A 283 27.33 11.77 2.92
C THR A 283 27.53 10.82 4.11
N LEU A 284 27.48 11.34 5.34
CA LEU A 284 27.55 10.56 6.57
C LEU A 284 26.40 9.57 6.75
N TYR A 285 25.29 9.78 6.07
CA TYR A 285 24.07 8.97 6.17
C TYR A 285 23.94 7.97 5.01
N TRP A 286 24.68 8.18 3.89
CA TRP A 286 24.49 7.39 2.68
C TRP A 286 25.77 6.78 2.13
N LYS A 287 26.93 7.37 2.39
CA LYS A 287 28.21 6.88 1.79
C LYS A 287 29.01 6.06 2.78
N LYS A 288 29.73 5.07 2.22
CA LYS A 288 30.69 4.28 2.98
C LYS A 288 31.79 5.20 3.51
N GLN A 289 32.04 5.12 4.81
CA GLN A 289 33.12 5.86 5.45
C GLN A 289 34.40 5.05 5.44
N PRO A 290 35.58 5.64 5.13
CA PRO A 290 36.85 4.89 4.94
C PRO A 290 37.32 4.08 6.14
N ASN A 291 36.97 4.51 7.36
CA ASN A 291 37.48 3.95 8.61
C ASN A 291 36.44 3.39 9.56
N GLU A 292 35.12 3.41 9.18
CA GLU A 292 34.03 3.06 10.09
C GLU A 292 32.98 2.23 9.35
N ALA A 293 33.15 0.90 9.37
CA ALA A 293 32.27 -0.03 8.63
C ALA A 293 30.80 0.00 9.07
N ASP A 294 30.49 0.46 10.30
CA ASP A 294 29.15 0.44 10.90
C ASP A 294 28.70 1.83 11.35
N ASP A 295 29.11 2.91 10.66
CA ASP A 295 28.76 4.28 11.07
C ASP A 295 27.28 4.62 10.78
N ALA A 296 26.74 4.20 9.64
CA ALA A 296 25.37 4.47 9.22
C ALA A 296 24.56 3.22 8.91
N CYS A 297 23.30 3.21 9.34
CA CYS A 297 22.34 2.14 9.12
C CYS A 297 21.22 2.63 8.20
N LEU A 298 21.00 1.98 7.06
CA LEU A 298 19.92 2.27 6.14
C LEU A 298 18.78 1.26 6.34
N ILE A 299 17.55 1.78 6.59
CA ILE A 299 16.36 0.95 6.77
C ILE A 299 15.23 1.50 5.88
N HIS A 300 14.66 0.63 5.05
CA HIS A 300 13.53 0.97 4.18
C HIS A 300 12.23 0.34 4.69
N PHE A 301 11.25 1.16 5.09
CA PHE A 301 9.89 0.70 5.40
C PHE A 301 9.03 0.75 4.14
N ILE A 302 8.48 -0.39 3.74
CA ILE A 302 7.78 -0.53 2.46
C ILE A 302 6.56 -1.46 2.56
N GLY A 303 5.67 -1.42 1.57
CA GLY A 303 4.70 -2.47 1.32
C GLY A 303 5.34 -3.64 0.54
N LYS A 304 4.75 -4.83 0.62
CA LYS A 304 5.27 -6.05 -0.02
C LYS A 304 5.46 -5.94 -1.54
N ASP A 305 4.68 -5.11 -2.20
CA ASP A 305 4.75 -4.83 -3.63
C ASP A 305 6.05 -4.14 -4.06
N ASN A 306 6.75 -3.51 -3.11
CA ASN A 306 8.00 -2.80 -3.33
C ASN A 306 9.27 -3.61 -3.00
N ILE A 307 9.13 -4.86 -2.54
CA ILE A 307 10.27 -5.70 -2.07
C ILE A 307 11.34 -5.84 -3.17
N VAL A 308 10.93 -6.19 -4.40
CA VAL A 308 11.89 -6.42 -5.51
C VAL A 308 12.72 -5.18 -5.80
N PHE A 309 12.10 -4.01 -5.75
CA PHE A 309 12.79 -2.76 -6.06
C PHE A 309 13.79 -2.36 -4.96
N HIS A 310 13.44 -2.54 -3.68
CA HIS A 310 14.28 -2.15 -2.55
C HIS A 310 15.29 -3.22 -2.13
N CYS A 311 15.05 -4.49 -2.49
CA CYS A 311 15.92 -5.59 -2.10
C CYS A 311 16.81 -6.13 -3.24
N ILE A 312 16.45 -5.89 -4.50
CA ILE A 312 17.17 -6.38 -5.67
C ILE A 312 17.65 -5.22 -6.56
N THR A 313 16.72 -4.43 -7.11
CA THR A 313 17.05 -3.41 -8.11
C THR A 313 17.89 -2.27 -7.53
N PHE A 314 17.40 -1.61 -6.47
CA PHE A 314 18.10 -0.48 -5.86
C PHE A 314 19.46 -0.89 -5.22
N PRO A 315 19.58 -1.99 -4.47
CA PRO A 315 20.89 -2.47 -4.03
C PRO A 315 21.86 -2.76 -5.16
N SER A 316 21.39 -3.29 -6.31
CA SER A 316 22.25 -3.49 -7.49
C SER A 316 22.77 -2.17 -8.05
N ILE A 317 21.93 -1.14 -8.11
CA ILE A 317 22.30 0.23 -8.53
C ILE A 317 23.35 0.81 -7.57
N LEU A 318 23.13 0.73 -6.25
CA LEU A 318 24.04 1.23 -5.23
C LEU A 318 25.37 0.45 -5.25
N HIS A 319 25.34 -0.86 -5.48
CA HIS A 319 26.52 -1.70 -5.60
C HIS A 319 27.34 -1.36 -6.85
N ALA A 320 26.68 -1.19 -7.99
CA ALA A 320 27.32 -0.77 -9.24
C ALA A 320 27.95 0.63 -9.13
N HIS A 321 27.27 1.56 -8.45
CA HIS A 321 27.84 2.87 -8.15
C HIS A 321 29.09 2.78 -7.27
N GLY A 322 29.09 1.92 -6.25
CA GLY A 322 30.26 1.57 -5.42
C GLY A 322 30.38 2.32 -4.11
N ASP A 323 29.98 3.57 -4.03
CA ASP A 323 30.22 4.48 -2.90
C ASP A 323 29.18 4.41 -1.78
N TYR A 324 28.00 3.87 -2.07
CA TYR A 324 26.87 3.92 -1.16
C TYR A 324 26.78 2.72 -0.23
N ILE A 325 26.23 2.94 0.99
CA ILE A 325 25.86 1.85 1.89
C ILE A 325 24.65 1.09 1.33
N LEU A 326 24.50 -0.16 1.76
CA LEU A 326 23.38 -1.01 1.37
C LEU A 326 22.35 -1.10 2.50
N PRO A 327 21.09 -1.42 2.21
CA PRO A 327 20.07 -1.59 3.24
C PRO A 327 20.48 -2.66 4.27
N GLU A 328 20.49 -2.26 5.54
CA GLU A 328 20.68 -3.21 6.64
C GLU A 328 19.38 -3.98 6.90
N GLN A 329 18.25 -3.30 6.81
CA GLN A 329 16.91 -3.88 7.01
C GLN A 329 15.93 -3.32 5.99
N VAL A 330 14.97 -4.17 5.58
CA VAL A 330 13.85 -3.79 4.72
C VAL A 330 12.56 -4.40 5.30
N PRO A 331 12.03 -3.83 6.41
CA PRO A 331 10.77 -4.29 6.96
C PRO A 331 9.61 -3.98 6.00
N ALA A 332 9.06 -5.03 5.36
CA ALA A 332 7.89 -4.92 4.51
C ALA A 332 6.67 -5.48 5.22
N ASN A 333 5.56 -4.75 5.14
CA ASN A 333 4.26 -5.21 5.59
C ASN A 333 3.42 -5.76 4.43
N GLU A 334 2.51 -6.67 4.78
CA GLU A 334 1.50 -7.23 3.88
C GLU A 334 0.38 -6.22 3.63
N PHE A 335 -0.71 -6.61 2.97
CA PHE A 335 -1.81 -5.69 2.67
C PHE A 335 -2.81 -5.59 3.83
N LEU A 336 -3.38 -4.40 3.97
CA LEU A 336 -4.56 -4.16 4.78
C LEU A 336 -5.79 -4.22 3.89
N ASN A 337 -6.78 -5.03 4.26
CA ASN A 337 -8.09 -5.09 3.64
C ASN A 337 -9.08 -4.17 4.38
N LEU A 338 -10.24 -3.91 3.78
CA LEU A 338 -11.30 -3.05 4.31
C LEU A 338 -12.65 -3.73 4.14
N GLU A 339 -13.37 -4.01 5.25
CA GLU A 339 -14.72 -4.57 5.26
C GLU A 339 -14.85 -5.80 4.31
N GLY A 340 -13.89 -6.74 4.38
CA GLY A 340 -13.87 -7.97 3.59
C GLY A 340 -13.34 -7.87 2.17
N ASP A 341 -13.03 -6.65 1.68
CA ASP A 341 -12.53 -6.40 0.33
C ASP A 341 -11.12 -5.77 0.36
N LYS A 342 -10.36 -5.90 -0.74
CA LYS A 342 -9.09 -5.20 -0.89
C LYS A 342 -9.32 -3.69 -1.02
N LEU A 343 -8.53 -2.90 -0.27
CA LEU A 343 -8.41 -1.46 -0.50
C LEU A 343 -8.03 -1.19 -1.96
N SER A 344 -8.71 -0.23 -2.59
CA SER A 344 -8.51 0.08 -4.00
C SER A 344 -8.74 1.55 -4.31
N THR A 345 -7.67 2.24 -4.71
CA THR A 345 -7.74 3.63 -5.18
C THR A 345 -8.61 3.76 -6.43
N SER A 346 -8.42 2.85 -7.40
CA SER A 346 -9.15 2.88 -8.68
C SER A 346 -10.65 2.61 -8.53
N ARG A 347 -11.06 1.84 -7.51
CA ARG A 347 -12.45 1.55 -7.18
C ARG A 347 -13.03 2.45 -6.11
N ASN A 348 -12.31 3.47 -5.68
CA ASN A 348 -12.69 4.37 -4.58
C ASN A 348 -13.16 3.63 -3.31
N HIS A 349 -12.66 2.39 -3.12
CA HIS A 349 -12.95 1.57 -1.94
C HIS A 349 -11.82 1.73 -0.93
N ALA A 350 -11.90 2.80 -0.14
CA ALA A 350 -10.86 3.15 0.82
C ALA A 350 -11.40 4.06 1.92
N VAL A 351 -10.75 4.01 3.09
CA VAL A 351 -10.80 5.07 4.10
C VAL A 351 -9.65 6.03 3.77
N TRP A 352 -9.98 7.18 3.21
CA TRP A 352 -9.02 8.20 2.83
C TRP A 352 -8.55 8.97 4.05
N LEU A 353 -7.23 9.19 4.18
CA LEU A 353 -6.65 9.82 5.34
C LEU A 353 -7.15 11.26 5.56
N HIS A 354 -7.21 12.06 4.49
CA HIS A 354 -7.70 13.44 4.59
C HIS A 354 -9.19 13.50 4.99
N GLU A 355 -10.04 12.60 4.46
CA GLU A 355 -11.46 12.50 4.86
C GLU A 355 -11.56 12.08 6.33
N TYR A 356 -10.74 11.11 6.78
CA TYR A 356 -10.71 10.70 8.19
C TYR A 356 -10.35 11.87 9.11
N LEU A 357 -9.33 12.64 8.77
CA LEU A 357 -8.88 13.78 9.57
C LEU A 357 -9.92 14.91 9.65
N GLU A 358 -10.73 15.09 8.61
CA GLU A 358 -11.84 16.05 8.59
C GLU A 358 -13.05 15.56 9.42
N GLU A 359 -13.39 14.28 9.31
CA GLU A 359 -14.56 13.68 9.99
C GLU A 359 -14.29 13.31 11.46
N PHE A 360 -13.03 13.08 11.82
CA PHE A 360 -12.58 12.71 13.16
C PHE A 360 -11.50 13.67 13.66
N PRO A 361 -11.83 14.94 13.89
CA PRO A 361 -10.87 15.91 14.41
C PRO A 361 -10.33 15.45 15.77
N ASP A 362 -9.01 15.64 15.98
CA ASP A 362 -8.28 15.27 17.20
C ASP A 362 -8.28 13.78 17.56
N LYS A 363 -8.64 12.88 16.61
CA LYS A 363 -8.68 11.42 16.79
C LYS A 363 -7.57 10.68 16.02
N GLN A 364 -6.43 11.32 15.81
CA GLN A 364 -5.28 10.72 15.14
C GLN A 364 -4.75 9.49 15.90
N ASP A 365 -4.68 9.58 17.22
CA ASP A 365 -4.13 8.51 18.06
C ASP A 365 -5.05 7.29 18.12
N GLU A 366 -6.36 7.46 18.02
CA GLU A 366 -7.30 6.34 17.90
C GLU A 366 -7.01 5.53 16.63
N LEU A 367 -6.84 6.20 15.49
CA LEU A 367 -6.48 5.53 14.24
C LEU A 367 -5.08 4.92 14.30
N ARG A 368 -4.09 5.62 14.87
CA ARG A 368 -2.74 5.09 15.09
C ARG A 368 -2.76 3.83 15.93
N TYR A 369 -3.54 3.82 17.03
CA TYR A 369 -3.71 2.66 17.90
C TYR A 369 -4.29 1.46 17.15
N VAL A 370 -5.42 1.66 16.46
CA VAL A 370 -6.11 0.59 15.75
C VAL A 370 -5.22 0.02 14.66
N LEU A 371 -4.64 0.88 13.79
CA LEU A 371 -3.75 0.42 12.72
C LEU A 371 -2.50 -0.29 13.23
N THR A 372 -1.94 0.16 14.37
CA THR A 372 -0.80 -0.54 14.99
C THR A 372 -1.22 -1.92 15.52
N SER A 373 -2.40 -2.01 16.15
CA SER A 373 -2.91 -3.26 16.75
C SER A 373 -3.26 -4.34 15.71
N ILE A 374 -3.61 -3.92 14.48
CA ILE A 374 -3.95 -4.82 13.36
C ILE A 374 -2.91 -4.81 12.25
N MET A 375 -1.71 -4.24 12.50
CA MET A 375 -0.68 -4.06 11.47
C MET A 375 -0.39 -5.36 10.72
N PRO A 376 -0.36 -5.35 9.37
CA PRO A 376 -0.18 -6.55 8.55
C PRO A 376 1.29 -6.99 8.49
N GLU A 377 1.87 -7.38 9.64
CA GLU A 377 3.32 -7.64 9.77
C GLU A 377 3.79 -8.91 9.07
N THR A 378 2.95 -9.96 9.05
CA THR A 378 3.32 -11.30 8.56
C THR A 378 2.30 -11.92 7.59
N SER A 379 1.10 -11.39 7.57
CA SER A 379 -0.01 -11.77 6.69
C SER A 379 -0.90 -10.57 6.45
N ASP A 380 -1.70 -10.62 5.40
CA ASP A 380 -2.74 -9.62 5.18
C ASP A 380 -3.63 -9.53 6.42
N SER A 381 -4.04 -8.33 6.79
CA SER A 381 -4.95 -8.05 7.90
C SER A 381 -6.16 -7.26 7.42
N GLU A 382 -7.11 -7.01 8.31
CA GLU A 382 -8.37 -6.38 7.97
C GLU A 382 -8.69 -5.23 8.90
N PHE A 383 -9.13 -4.12 8.33
CA PHE A 383 -9.75 -3.01 9.06
C PHE A 383 -11.27 -3.09 8.87
N THR A 384 -12.00 -3.04 9.99
CA THR A 384 -13.45 -2.81 9.98
C THR A 384 -13.81 -1.69 10.94
N TRP A 385 -14.85 -0.91 10.64
CA TRP A 385 -15.33 0.14 11.52
C TRP A 385 -15.84 -0.39 12.86
N LYS A 386 -16.34 -1.63 12.88
CA LYS A 386 -16.75 -2.32 14.13
C LYS A 386 -15.54 -2.67 15.00
N ASP A 387 -14.44 -3.15 14.41
CA ASP A 387 -13.21 -3.42 15.17
C ASP A 387 -12.56 -2.11 15.66
N TYR A 388 -12.59 -1.06 14.82
CA TYR A 388 -12.17 0.29 15.23
C TYR A 388 -12.92 0.75 16.48
N GLN A 389 -14.26 0.74 16.44
CA GLN A 389 -15.11 1.08 17.59
C GLN A 389 -14.78 0.23 18.82
N ALA A 390 -14.70 -1.09 18.64
CA ALA A 390 -14.45 -2.01 19.74
C ALA A 390 -13.10 -1.74 20.42
N ARG A 391 -12.04 -1.50 19.66
CA ARG A 391 -10.72 -1.19 20.20
C ARG A 391 -10.66 0.16 20.89
N VAL A 392 -11.21 1.19 20.25
CA VAL A 392 -11.26 2.52 20.87
C VAL A 392 -12.05 2.47 22.19
N ASN A 393 -13.25 1.90 22.18
CA ASN A 393 -14.13 1.92 23.36
C ASN A 393 -13.63 1.00 24.49
N ASN A 394 -13.16 -0.23 24.16
CA ASN A 394 -12.82 -1.22 25.19
C ASN A 394 -11.37 -1.13 25.66
N GLU A 395 -10.46 -0.57 24.85
CA GLU A 395 -9.04 -0.52 25.18
C GLU A 395 -8.59 0.92 25.50
N LEU A 396 -8.76 1.87 24.56
CA LEU A 396 -8.33 3.25 24.82
C LEU A 396 -9.21 3.95 25.85
N VAL A 397 -10.52 3.92 25.72
CA VAL A 397 -11.44 4.57 26.66
C VAL A 397 -11.53 3.83 27.99
N ALA A 398 -11.85 2.52 27.94
CA ALA A 398 -12.16 1.76 29.15
C ALA A 398 -10.91 1.37 29.96
N ILE A 399 -9.72 1.25 29.34
CA ILE A 399 -8.49 0.89 30.06
C ILE A 399 -7.64 2.13 30.28
N LEU A 400 -7.05 2.71 29.22
CA LEU A 400 -6.09 3.82 29.37
C LEU A 400 -6.77 5.09 29.87
N GLY A 401 -7.79 5.56 29.18
CA GLY A 401 -8.51 6.80 29.53
C GLY A 401 -9.18 6.74 30.89
N ASN A 402 -9.82 5.62 31.24
CA ASN A 402 -10.46 5.43 32.54
C ASN A 402 -9.45 5.42 33.68
N PHE A 403 -8.31 4.74 33.52
CA PHE A 403 -7.25 4.73 34.54
C PHE A 403 -6.77 6.17 34.83
N VAL A 404 -6.36 6.87 33.80
CA VAL A 404 -5.84 8.26 33.92
C VAL A 404 -6.89 9.17 34.56
N ASN A 405 -8.11 9.15 34.04
CA ASN A 405 -9.20 10.03 34.52
C ASN A 405 -9.50 9.79 36.01
N ARG A 406 -9.59 8.51 36.43
CA ARG A 406 -9.84 8.16 37.84
C ARG A 406 -8.73 8.65 38.76
N VAL A 407 -7.47 8.48 38.40
CA VAL A 407 -6.33 8.94 39.20
C VAL A 407 -6.34 10.47 39.33
N MET A 408 -6.48 11.18 38.20
CA MET A 408 -6.49 12.63 38.17
C MET A 408 -7.66 13.22 39.01
N ILE A 409 -8.87 12.66 38.85
CA ILE A 409 -10.03 13.09 39.66
C ILE A 409 -9.79 12.87 41.16
N LEU A 410 -9.24 11.71 41.55
CA LEU A 410 -9.00 11.43 42.97
C LEU A 410 -7.89 12.31 43.54
N MET A 411 -6.83 12.59 42.76
CA MET A 411 -5.79 13.54 43.20
C MET A 411 -6.35 14.95 43.44
N HIS A 412 -7.17 15.46 42.53
CA HIS A 412 -7.81 16.77 42.69
C HIS A 412 -8.81 16.78 43.84
N LYS A 413 -9.59 15.72 44.00
CA LYS A 413 -10.63 15.60 45.03
C LYS A 413 -10.03 15.52 46.43
N PHE A 414 -8.96 14.76 46.63
CA PHE A 414 -8.41 14.46 47.96
C PHE A 414 -7.24 15.33 48.37
N TYR A 415 -6.47 15.80 47.37
CA TYR A 415 -5.21 16.53 47.61
C TYR A 415 -5.13 17.83 46.80
N GLU A 416 -6.28 18.35 46.31
CA GLU A 416 -6.33 19.61 45.53
C GLU A 416 -5.41 19.60 44.27
N GLY A 417 -5.11 18.41 43.75
CA GLY A 417 -4.18 18.22 42.63
C GLY A 417 -2.71 18.39 43.01
N LYS A 418 -2.36 18.37 44.30
CA LYS A 418 -0.98 18.55 44.78
C LYS A 418 -0.31 17.21 45.09
N VAL A 419 0.93 17.05 44.65
CA VAL A 419 1.81 15.98 45.08
C VAL A 419 2.51 16.44 46.37
N LEU A 420 2.26 15.75 47.48
CA LEU A 420 2.80 16.11 48.79
C LEU A 420 3.94 15.17 49.20
N ASP A 421 4.93 15.69 49.92
CA ASP A 421 6.15 15.01 50.36
C ASP A 421 7.07 14.52 49.23
N GLY A 422 6.88 15.06 48.05
CA GLY A 422 7.51 14.55 46.81
C GLY A 422 7.08 13.11 46.49
N ALA A 423 7.09 12.74 45.25
CA ALA A 423 6.75 11.37 44.85
C ALA A 423 7.92 10.72 44.11
N VAL A 424 8.35 9.56 44.63
CA VAL A 424 9.28 8.64 43.97
C VAL A 424 8.66 7.26 44.03
N LEU A 425 8.61 6.57 42.91
CA LEU A 425 8.10 5.20 42.87
C LEU A 425 9.06 4.26 43.61
N LYS A 426 8.59 3.69 44.73
CA LYS A 426 9.37 2.81 45.60
C LYS A 426 8.89 1.36 45.57
N ASP A 427 7.70 1.12 45.06
CA ASP A 427 7.16 -0.26 44.95
C ASP A 427 7.96 -1.07 43.91
N GLN A 428 8.76 -2.00 44.43
CA GLN A 428 9.66 -2.81 43.56
C GLN A 428 8.91 -3.61 42.55
N SER A 429 7.72 -4.11 42.87
CA SER A 429 6.91 -4.90 41.93
C SER A 429 6.40 -4.08 40.74
N LEU A 430 6.07 -2.81 40.96
CA LEU A 430 5.72 -1.87 39.91
C LEU A 430 6.94 -1.50 39.07
N LEU A 431 8.08 -1.22 39.70
CA LEU A 431 9.34 -0.93 39.01
C LEU A 431 9.77 -2.09 38.10
N ASP A 432 9.73 -3.32 38.61
CA ASP A 432 10.10 -4.52 37.86
C ASP A 432 9.18 -4.73 36.66
N PHE A 433 7.87 -4.54 36.84
CA PHE A 433 6.90 -4.67 35.76
C PHE A 433 7.10 -3.60 34.67
N ILE A 434 7.27 -2.34 35.08
CA ILE A 434 7.48 -1.23 34.17
C ILE A 434 8.82 -1.41 33.42
N GLY A 435 9.90 -1.78 34.13
CA GLY A 435 11.19 -2.06 33.52
C GLY A 435 11.08 -3.15 32.45
N LYS A 436 10.39 -4.25 32.77
CA LYS A 436 10.10 -5.32 31.82
C LYS A 436 9.32 -4.83 30.59
N ALA A 437 8.35 -3.91 30.78
CA ALA A 437 7.58 -3.35 29.67
C ALA A 437 8.47 -2.52 28.73
N TYR A 438 9.43 -1.73 29.25
CA TYR A 438 10.43 -1.05 28.43
C TYR A 438 11.27 -2.03 27.60
N ASP A 439 11.76 -3.10 28.23
CA ASP A 439 12.57 -4.13 27.57
C ASP A 439 11.75 -4.84 26.45
N GLU A 440 10.50 -5.17 26.72
CA GLU A 440 9.61 -5.81 25.76
C GLU A 440 9.28 -4.88 24.57
N VAL A 441 9.01 -3.60 24.83
CA VAL A 441 8.78 -2.60 23.79
C VAL A 441 10.01 -2.47 22.91
N GLU A 442 11.20 -2.34 23.50
CA GLU A 442 12.46 -2.26 22.77
C GLU A 442 12.73 -3.50 21.92
N GLN A 443 12.61 -4.70 22.51
CA GLN A 443 12.84 -5.96 21.82
C GLN A 443 11.86 -6.14 20.64
N ASN A 444 10.58 -5.83 20.86
CA ASN A 444 9.57 -5.95 19.83
C ASN A 444 9.75 -4.94 18.70
N LEU A 445 10.04 -3.68 19.00
CA LEU A 445 10.31 -2.66 17.96
C LEU A 445 11.56 -2.99 17.16
N ASN A 446 12.64 -3.43 17.82
CA ASN A 446 13.85 -3.90 17.16
C ASN A 446 13.62 -5.12 16.27
N ALA A 447 12.59 -5.93 16.56
CA ALA A 447 12.17 -7.07 15.74
C ALA A 447 11.04 -6.72 14.75
N TYR A 448 10.66 -5.45 14.61
CA TYR A 448 9.56 -4.96 13.77
C TYR A 448 8.21 -5.63 14.09
N LYS A 449 7.94 -5.89 15.39
CA LYS A 449 6.70 -6.46 15.93
C LYS A 449 5.88 -5.39 16.65
N PHE A 450 5.32 -4.48 15.90
CA PHE A 450 4.63 -3.28 16.43
C PHE A 450 3.37 -3.63 17.21
N ARG A 451 2.63 -4.68 16.78
CA ARG A 451 1.45 -5.20 17.49
C ARG A 451 1.79 -5.64 18.91
N ASN A 452 2.89 -6.35 19.08
CA ASN A 452 3.33 -6.80 20.40
C ASN A 452 3.84 -5.60 21.23
N ALA A 453 4.55 -4.69 20.61
CA ALA A 453 5.08 -3.50 21.29
C ALA A 453 3.97 -2.64 21.90
N ILE A 454 2.91 -2.32 21.14
CA ILE A 454 1.77 -1.54 21.65
C ILE A 454 0.99 -2.32 22.71
N ALA A 455 0.91 -3.65 22.60
CA ALA A 455 0.27 -4.49 23.62
C ALA A 455 1.02 -4.39 24.96
N SER A 456 2.37 -4.39 24.96
CA SER A 456 3.18 -4.20 26.19
C SER A 456 2.95 -2.82 26.82
N VAL A 457 2.75 -1.77 26.02
CA VAL A 457 2.36 -0.44 26.56
C VAL A 457 0.99 -0.52 27.24
N MET A 458 0.01 -1.17 26.61
CA MET A 458 -1.34 -1.32 27.17
C MET A 458 -1.35 -2.19 28.42
N ASP A 459 -0.40 -3.12 28.59
CA ASP A 459 -0.27 -3.92 29.81
C ASP A 459 0.14 -3.04 31.02
N VAL A 460 0.90 -1.98 30.82
CA VAL A 460 1.16 -0.98 31.87
C VAL A 460 -0.13 -0.23 32.26
N ALA A 461 -1.01 0.09 31.32
CA ALA A 461 -2.31 0.67 31.62
C ALA A 461 -3.22 -0.29 32.40
N ARG A 462 -3.21 -1.58 32.06
CA ARG A 462 -3.91 -2.65 32.78
C ARG A 462 -3.37 -2.82 34.22
N LEU A 463 -2.04 -2.77 34.36
CA LEU A 463 -1.39 -2.76 35.69
C LEU A 463 -1.91 -1.60 36.53
N GLY A 464 -1.92 -0.38 35.98
CA GLY A 464 -2.41 0.81 36.69
C GLY A 464 -3.85 0.67 37.15
N ASN A 465 -4.77 0.21 36.29
CA ASN A 465 -6.17 -0.05 36.67
C ASN A 465 -6.30 -1.09 37.77
N ARG A 466 -5.55 -2.20 37.69
CA ARG A 466 -5.53 -3.25 38.70
C ARG A 466 -5.01 -2.71 40.02
N TYR A 467 -3.85 -2.05 40.01
CA TYR A 467 -3.24 -1.48 41.20
C TYR A 467 -4.16 -0.47 41.93
N LEU A 468 -4.76 0.45 41.16
CA LEU A 468 -5.73 1.40 41.70
C LEU A 468 -6.96 0.70 42.29
N THR A 469 -7.45 -0.40 41.67
CA THR A 469 -8.64 -1.13 42.12
C THR A 469 -8.36 -2.00 43.34
N GLU A 470 -7.22 -2.64 43.43
CA GLU A 470 -6.83 -3.52 44.56
C GLU A 470 -6.54 -2.69 45.83
N ASN A 471 -5.97 -1.49 45.68
CA ASN A 471 -5.63 -0.63 46.80
C ASN A 471 -6.76 0.32 47.24
N GLU A 472 -7.85 0.41 46.50
CA GLU A 472 -9.07 1.18 46.81
C GLU A 472 -8.83 2.55 47.53
N PRO A 473 -8.02 3.48 46.97
CA PRO A 473 -7.63 4.70 47.67
C PRO A 473 -8.83 5.57 48.09
N TRP A 474 -9.99 5.45 47.45
CA TRP A 474 -11.24 6.12 47.82
C TRP A 474 -11.84 5.60 49.15
N LYS A 475 -11.53 4.37 49.55
CA LYS A 475 -11.91 3.81 50.85
C LYS A 475 -10.81 4.13 51.90
N VAL A 476 -9.56 3.84 51.55
CA VAL A 476 -8.38 4.02 52.39
C VAL A 476 -8.25 5.48 52.87
N TYR A 477 -8.58 6.46 52.00
CA TYR A 477 -8.52 7.89 52.35
C TYR A 477 -9.29 8.26 53.62
N LYS A 478 -10.39 7.58 53.92
CA LYS A 478 -11.24 7.89 55.11
C LYS A 478 -10.54 7.53 56.41
N GLU A 479 -9.68 6.52 56.40
CA GLU A 479 -9.02 5.98 57.62
C GLU A 479 -7.53 6.37 57.64
N ASN A 480 -6.87 6.37 56.49
CA ASN A 480 -5.45 6.69 56.35
C ASN A 480 -5.18 7.51 55.07
N PRO A 481 -5.33 8.84 55.13
CA PRO A 481 -5.07 9.70 53.97
C PRO A 481 -3.64 9.60 53.44
N ALA A 482 -2.64 9.34 54.29
CA ALA A 482 -1.26 9.19 53.83
C ALA A 482 -1.05 7.96 52.96
N ALA A 483 -1.63 6.83 53.34
CA ALA A 483 -1.56 5.60 52.52
C ALA A 483 -2.32 5.76 51.20
N ALA A 484 -3.50 6.41 51.20
CA ALA A 484 -4.22 6.70 49.98
C ALA A 484 -3.43 7.60 49.01
N ARG A 485 -2.67 8.57 49.55
CA ARG A 485 -1.77 9.44 48.82
C ARG A 485 -0.66 8.64 48.13
N GLU A 486 0.00 7.76 48.86
CA GLU A 486 1.07 6.90 48.31
C GLU A 486 0.57 6.08 47.15
N VAL A 487 -0.60 5.44 47.23
CA VAL A 487 -1.22 4.71 46.16
C VAL A 487 -1.45 5.60 44.92
N LEU A 488 -2.02 6.79 45.12
CA LEU A 488 -2.29 7.69 43.98
C LEU A 488 -1.01 8.29 43.38
N GLN A 489 0.01 8.56 44.17
CA GLN A 489 1.32 9.01 43.71
C GLN A 489 2.03 7.91 42.89
N ASN A 490 1.97 6.65 43.30
CA ASN A 490 2.43 5.52 42.49
C ASN A 490 1.68 5.43 41.15
N CYS A 491 0.37 5.69 41.17
CA CYS A 491 -0.41 5.77 39.91
C CYS A 491 0.04 6.93 38.99
N LEU A 492 0.45 8.09 39.55
CA LEU A 492 1.01 9.21 38.75
C LEU A 492 2.31 8.78 38.04
N HIS A 493 3.17 8.02 38.70
CA HIS A 493 4.37 7.45 38.06
C HIS A 493 4.02 6.49 36.93
N ILE A 494 3.03 5.58 37.15
CA ILE A 494 2.54 4.71 36.08
C ILE A 494 2.03 5.52 34.89
N ILE A 495 1.28 6.62 35.10
CA ILE A 495 0.83 7.52 34.03
C ILE A 495 2.01 8.16 33.33
N GLY A 496 3.02 8.61 34.06
CA GLY A 496 4.24 9.16 33.46
C GLY A 496 4.97 8.16 32.57
N HIS A 497 5.13 6.91 33.02
CA HIS A 497 5.74 5.86 32.20
C HIS A 497 4.88 5.48 30.98
N LEU A 498 3.54 5.48 31.12
CA LEU A 498 2.62 5.34 29.99
C LEU A 498 2.78 6.45 28.97
N ALA A 499 2.94 7.71 29.42
CA ALA A 499 3.20 8.83 28.54
C ALA A 499 4.55 8.66 27.83
N THR A 500 5.61 8.26 28.54
CA THR A 500 6.95 8.06 27.98
C THR A 500 6.98 6.96 26.93
N LEU A 501 6.45 5.76 27.23
CA LEU A 501 6.33 4.65 26.29
C LEU A 501 5.37 4.98 25.15
N GLY A 502 4.29 5.70 25.44
CA GLY A 502 3.25 6.11 24.50
C GLY A 502 3.73 7.06 23.41
N GLN A 503 4.77 7.86 23.65
CA GLN A 503 5.28 8.86 22.69
C GLN A 503 5.59 8.27 21.32
N ALA A 504 6.04 7.02 21.26
CA ALA A 504 6.33 6.37 19.99
C ALA A 504 5.05 6.04 19.19
N PHE A 505 3.97 5.68 19.86
CA PHE A 505 2.75 5.14 19.27
C PHE A 505 1.62 6.17 19.17
N LEU A 506 1.38 6.90 20.27
CA LEU A 506 0.26 7.80 20.53
C LEU A 506 0.80 9.19 20.96
N PRO A 507 1.49 9.91 20.05
CA PRO A 507 2.22 11.12 20.41
C PRO A 507 1.31 12.23 20.96
N HIS A 508 0.09 12.39 20.43
CA HIS A 508 -0.85 13.41 20.89
C HIS A 508 -1.38 13.10 22.30
N SER A 509 -1.67 11.82 22.57
CA SER A 509 -2.11 11.38 23.90
C SER A 509 -0.97 11.49 24.93
N ALA A 510 0.26 11.16 24.54
CA ALA A 510 1.42 11.33 25.40
C ALA A 510 1.62 12.79 25.80
N GLN A 511 1.51 13.74 24.86
CA GLN A 511 1.56 15.17 25.15
C GLN A 511 0.44 15.63 26.10
N LYS A 512 -0.80 15.14 25.90
CA LYS A 512 -1.91 15.41 26.84
C LYS A 512 -1.63 14.86 28.24
N LEU A 513 -1.01 13.68 28.36
CA LEU A 513 -0.62 13.11 29.65
C LEU A 513 0.46 13.96 30.33
N PHE A 514 1.52 14.35 29.63
CA PHE A 514 2.55 15.24 30.19
C PHE A 514 1.96 16.59 30.63
N ALA A 515 1.04 17.15 29.82
CA ALA A 515 0.34 18.38 30.20
C ALA A 515 -0.52 18.21 31.45
N MET A 516 -1.29 17.11 31.60
CA MET A 516 -2.06 16.84 32.80
C MET A 516 -1.17 16.65 34.04
N LEU A 517 -0.02 15.99 33.87
CA LEU A 517 0.98 15.85 34.94
C LEU A 517 1.72 17.15 35.20
N ASN A 518 1.52 18.22 34.41
CA ASN A 518 2.19 19.52 34.49
C ASN A 518 3.71 19.39 34.47
N LEU A 519 4.23 18.55 33.58
CA LEU A 519 5.66 18.39 33.40
C LEU A 519 6.18 19.45 32.42
N GLU A 520 7.35 20.02 32.70
CA GLU A 520 7.93 21.13 31.92
C GLU A 520 8.39 20.75 30.52
N LYS A 521 8.56 19.43 30.26
CA LYS A 521 9.05 18.92 28.99
C LYS A 521 7.93 18.25 28.19
N ASP A 522 7.93 18.47 26.88
CA ASP A 522 7.04 17.79 25.93
C ASP A 522 7.55 16.42 25.49
N THR A 523 8.80 16.08 25.80
CA THR A 523 9.45 14.82 25.45
C THR A 523 10.30 14.31 26.59
N PHE A 524 10.08 13.04 26.96
CA PHE A 524 10.89 12.32 27.93
C PHE A 524 11.60 11.15 27.24
N TYR A 525 12.92 11.07 27.39
CA TYR A 525 13.70 9.95 26.89
C TYR A 525 13.53 8.72 27.77
N TYR A 526 13.73 7.53 27.24
CA TYR A 526 13.51 6.28 28.00
C TYR A 526 14.35 6.14 29.25
N GLU A 527 15.51 6.77 29.31
CA GLU A 527 16.43 6.77 30.46
C GLU A 527 16.12 7.86 31.50
N GLU A 528 15.15 8.74 31.21
CA GLU A 528 14.80 9.83 32.13
C GLU A 528 13.77 9.39 33.17
N GLU A 529 14.06 9.65 34.42
CA GLU A 529 13.13 9.41 35.50
C GLU A 529 12.06 10.51 35.55
N ILE A 530 10.83 10.09 35.83
CA ILE A 530 9.74 10.99 36.14
C ILE A 530 9.66 11.16 37.65
N ALA A 531 9.96 12.37 38.13
CA ALA A 531 9.93 12.72 39.56
C ALA A 531 9.01 13.92 39.78
N PHE A 532 8.32 13.92 40.90
CA PHE A 532 7.46 15.03 41.31
C PHE A 532 8.03 15.64 42.59
N ALA A 533 8.28 16.93 42.56
CA ALA A 533 8.73 17.68 43.76
C ALA A 533 7.58 17.78 44.77
N ASP A 534 7.94 18.07 46.03
CA ASP A 534 6.94 18.40 47.01
C ASP A 534 6.18 19.69 46.63
N GLY A 535 4.85 19.64 46.75
CA GLY A 535 3.97 20.73 46.32
C GLY A 535 3.73 20.82 44.82
N HIS A 536 4.24 19.89 44.00
CA HIS A 536 4.00 19.87 42.53
C HIS A 536 2.49 19.87 42.22
N GLN A 537 2.04 20.85 41.43
CA GLN A 537 0.63 21.05 41.09
C GLN A 537 0.29 20.37 39.76
N LEU A 538 -0.65 19.43 39.80
CA LEU A 538 -1.21 18.80 38.61
C LEU A 538 -2.20 19.75 37.91
N ASN A 539 -2.25 19.69 36.56
CA ASN A 539 -3.28 20.36 35.79
C ASN A 539 -4.64 19.63 35.88
N PRO A 540 -5.77 20.28 35.56
CA PRO A 540 -7.06 19.65 35.57
C PRO A 540 -7.13 18.40 34.67
N ALA A 541 -7.93 17.41 35.08
CA ALA A 541 -8.19 16.22 34.27
C ALA A 541 -8.89 16.62 32.96
N SER A 542 -8.44 16.06 31.86
CA SER A 542 -9.11 16.11 30.56
C SER A 542 -9.33 14.71 30.02
N LEU A 543 -10.36 14.53 29.21
CA LEU A 543 -10.59 13.25 28.54
C LEU A 543 -9.50 13.03 27.48
N LEU A 544 -8.89 11.86 27.51
CA LEU A 544 -7.93 11.45 26.48
C LEU A 544 -8.64 10.96 25.22
N PHE A 545 -9.70 10.19 25.40
CA PHE A 545 -10.44 9.52 24.32
C PHE A 545 -11.93 9.60 24.59
N GLU A 546 -12.71 9.69 23.52
CA GLU A 546 -14.16 9.64 23.55
C GLU A 546 -14.66 8.34 22.95
N LYS A 547 -15.85 7.90 23.40
CA LYS A 547 -16.48 6.72 22.80
C LYS A 547 -16.87 7.00 21.36
N VAL A 548 -16.74 5.96 20.56
CA VAL A 548 -17.29 5.90 19.21
C VAL A 548 -18.67 5.27 19.29
N GLU A 549 -19.69 6.02 18.92
CA GLU A 549 -21.10 5.59 18.97
C GLU A 549 -21.45 4.75 17.74
N ASP A 550 -22.54 3.95 17.84
CA ASP A 550 -22.96 3.03 16.77
C ASP A 550 -23.33 3.76 15.49
N GLU A 551 -23.93 4.95 15.61
CA GLU A 551 -24.32 5.80 14.49
C GLU A 551 -23.14 6.23 13.62
N VAL A 552 -21.96 6.43 14.22
CA VAL A 552 -20.72 6.75 13.49
C VAL A 552 -20.29 5.56 12.66
N VAL A 553 -20.34 4.35 13.23
CA VAL A 553 -19.99 3.11 12.53
C VAL A 553 -20.92 2.86 11.36
N ASP A 554 -22.24 2.98 11.59
CA ASP A 554 -23.26 2.78 10.56
C ASP A 554 -23.12 3.79 9.41
N TYR A 555 -22.83 5.05 9.74
CA TYR A 555 -22.55 6.08 8.73
C TYR A 555 -21.35 5.74 7.85
N GLN A 556 -20.24 5.32 8.45
CA GLN A 556 -19.01 5.00 7.72
C GLN A 556 -19.17 3.75 6.83
N ILE A 557 -19.85 2.72 7.31
CA ILE A 557 -20.17 1.52 6.53
C ILE A 557 -21.08 1.89 5.35
N LYS A 558 -22.11 2.71 5.58
CA LYS A 558 -23.00 3.18 4.53
C LYS A 558 -22.26 4.01 3.49
N LYS A 559 -21.38 4.93 3.91
CA LYS A 559 -20.53 5.75 3.02
C LYS A 559 -19.71 4.88 2.05
N LEU A 560 -19.16 3.74 2.53
CA LEU A 560 -18.43 2.80 1.69
C LEU A 560 -19.32 2.08 0.68
N SER A 561 -20.53 1.68 1.09
CA SER A 561 -21.50 1.03 0.18
C SER A 561 -22.03 1.97 -0.88
N ASP A 562 -22.37 3.21 -0.52
CA ASP A 562 -22.87 4.24 -1.45
C ASP A 562 -21.80 4.58 -2.52
N LYS A 563 -20.52 4.69 -2.12
CA LYS A 563 -19.38 4.87 -3.06
C LYS A 563 -19.26 3.69 -4.02
N LYS A 564 -19.45 2.45 -3.55
CA LYS A 564 -19.38 1.24 -4.38
C LYS A 564 -20.53 1.20 -5.41
N GLU A 565 -21.75 1.58 -5.02
CA GLU A 565 -22.91 1.65 -5.92
C GLU A 565 -22.75 2.72 -7.00
N GLN A 566 -22.28 3.92 -6.65
CA GLN A 566 -22.01 4.99 -7.61
C GLN A 566 -21.02 4.58 -8.70
N MET A 567 -19.95 3.88 -8.34
CA MET A 567 -18.98 3.40 -9.33
C MET A 567 -19.54 2.27 -10.22
N VAL A 568 -20.41 1.41 -9.68
CA VAL A 568 -21.09 0.39 -10.49
C VAL A 568 -22.00 1.06 -11.52
N ASP A 569 -22.65 2.16 -11.16
CA ASP A 569 -23.49 2.92 -12.08
C ASP A 569 -22.67 3.70 -13.13
N GLU A 570 -21.52 4.26 -12.75
CA GLU A 570 -20.59 4.90 -13.70
C GLU A 570 -19.93 3.90 -14.66
N GLN A 571 -19.68 2.67 -14.21
CA GLN A 571 -19.14 1.59 -15.07
C GLN A 571 -20.21 0.93 -15.94
N LYS A 572 -21.50 1.16 -15.68
CA LYS A 572 -22.61 0.57 -16.45
C LYS A 572 -22.72 1.04 -17.90
N VAL A 573 -21.92 1.99 -18.37
CA VAL A 573 -22.05 2.50 -19.74
C VAL A 573 -20.72 2.64 -20.46
N ALA A 574 -20.02 1.53 -20.69
CA ALA A 574 -19.18 1.42 -21.87
C ALA A 574 -19.95 0.59 -22.92
N VAL A 575 -20.98 1.17 -23.47
CA VAL A 575 -21.60 0.62 -24.69
C VAL A 575 -20.53 0.67 -25.76
N LEU A 576 -20.20 -0.49 -26.37
CA LEU A 576 -19.28 -0.55 -27.50
C LEU A 576 -19.75 0.44 -28.57
N PRO A 577 -18.84 1.21 -29.19
CA PRO A 577 -19.22 2.15 -30.24
C PRO A 577 -19.97 1.43 -31.34
N ALA A 578 -21.01 2.07 -31.86
CA ALA A 578 -21.81 1.52 -32.97
C ALA A 578 -20.89 1.25 -34.18
N LYS A 579 -21.03 0.07 -34.76
CA LYS A 579 -20.36 -0.25 -36.03
C LYS A 579 -20.95 0.62 -37.16
N GLY A 580 -20.18 0.73 -38.25
CA GLY A 580 -20.64 1.46 -39.44
C GLY A 580 -21.99 0.94 -39.96
N ASN A 581 -22.78 1.79 -40.58
CA ASN A 581 -24.06 1.45 -41.16
C ASN A 581 -23.90 0.38 -42.22
N ILE A 582 -24.81 -0.63 -42.25
CA ILE A 582 -24.94 -1.59 -43.33
C ILE A 582 -26.23 -1.33 -44.12
N SER A 583 -26.30 -1.76 -45.38
CA SER A 583 -27.53 -1.67 -46.18
C SER A 583 -28.59 -2.62 -45.65
N PHE A 584 -29.87 -2.28 -45.92
CA PHE A 584 -30.99 -3.20 -45.64
C PHE A 584 -30.80 -4.54 -46.31
N ASP A 585 -30.28 -4.57 -47.55
CA ASP A 585 -30.04 -5.81 -48.30
C ASP A 585 -29.01 -6.70 -47.61
N THR A 586 -27.97 -6.11 -47.02
CA THR A 586 -26.98 -6.84 -46.20
C THR A 586 -27.63 -7.48 -44.98
N PHE A 587 -28.49 -6.75 -44.26
CA PHE A 587 -29.25 -7.29 -43.13
C PHE A 587 -30.24 -8.38 -43.59
N ALA A 588 -31.00 -8.11 -44.64
CA ALA A 588 -32.01 -9.04 -45.22
C ALA A 588 -31.40 -10.34 -45.76
N SER A 589 -30.08 -10.35 -46.06
CA SER A 589 -29.36 -11.56 -46.46
C SER A 589 -29.09 -12.53 -45.31
N LEU A 590 -29.22 -12.10 -44.05
CA LEU A 590 -29.03 -12.96 -42.87
C LEU A 590 -30.30 -13.81 -42.63
N ASP A 591 -30.13 -15.11 -42.48
CA ASP A 591 -31.23 -16.02 -42.10
C ASP A 591 -31.09 -16.36 -40.59
N ILE A 592 -31.74 -15.56 -39.74
CA ILE A 592 -31.72 -15.76 -38.29
C ILE A 592 -33.03 -16.43 -37.86
N ARG A 593 -32.91 -17.55 -37.14
CA ARG A 593 -34.09 -18.34 -36.72
C ARG A 593 -34.05 -18.67 -35.24
N VAL A 594 -35.22 -19.02 -34.71
CA VAL A 594 -35.33 -19.63 -33.39
C VAL A 594 -34.88 -21.10 -33.50
N GLY A 595 -33.92 -21.49 -32.70
CA GLY A 595 -33.47 -22.88 -32.56
C GLY A 595 -33.63 -23.38 -31.12
N THR A 596 -33.80 -24.70 -30.97
CA THR A 596 -33.85 -25.34 -29.64
C THR A 596 -32.62 -26.21 -29.45
N ILE A 597 -31.93 -26.07 -28.34
CA ILE A 597 -30.74 -26.90 -28.03
C ILE A 597 -31.22 -28.28 -27.63
N LEU A 598 -30.91 -29.27 -28.45
CA LEU A 598 -31.27 -30.68 -28.20
C LEU A 598 -30.21 -31.40 -27.37
N ALA A 599 -28.94 -31.07 -27.58
CA ALA A 599 -27.83 -31.65 -26.85
C ALA A 599 -26.68 -30.63 -26.71
N ALA A 600 -25.93 -30.73 -25.62
CA ALA A 600 -24.73 -29.95 -25.38
C ALA A 600 -23.64 -30.85 -24.73
N GLU A 601 -22.40 -30.70 -25.18
CA GLU A 601 -21.26 -31.44 -24.62
C GLU A 601 -19.99 -30.59 -24.63
N LYS A 602 -19.10 -30.80 -23.64
CA LYS A 602 -17.80 -30.09 -23.55
C LYS A 602 -16.86 -30.65 -24.64
N VAL A 603 -16.21 -29.76 -25.38
CA VAL A 603 -15.25 -30.15 -26.41
C VAL A 603 -13.95 -30.60 -25.74
N ALA A 604 -13.49 -31.81 -26.07
CA ALA A 604 -12.28 -32.40 -25.50
C ALA A 604 -11.05 -31.50 -25.70
N LYS A 605 -10.18 -31.40 -24.65
CA LYS A 605 -8.96 -30.58 -24.64
C LYS A 605 -9.20 -29.06 -24.75
N THR A 606 -10.40 -28.57 -24.44
CA THR A 606 -10.71 -27.14 -24.33
C THR A 606 -11.48 -26.87 -23.05
N LYS A 607 -11.27 -25.68 -22.46
CA LYS A 607 -12.02 -25.22 -21.28
C LYS A 607 -13.20 -24.30 -21.64
N LYS A 608 -13.21 -23.77 -22.87
CA LYS A 608 -14.11 -22.68 -23.30
C LYS A 608 -15.22 -23.10 -24.23
N LEU A 609 -15.11 -24.29 -24.86
CA LEU A 609 -15.98 -24.65 -25.94
C LEU A 609 -17.03 -25.69 -25.53
N LEU A 610 -18.29 -25.40 -25.89
CA LEU A 610 -19.36 -26.38 -25.96
C LEU A 610 -19.69 -26.70 -27.40
N LYS A 611 -19.95 -27.98 -27.68
CA LYS A 611 -20.57 -28.47 -28.93
C LYS A 611 -22.05 -28.60 -28.65
N LEU A 612 -22.84 -27.93 -29.44
CA LEU A 612 -24.29 -27.92 -29.34
C LEU A 612 -24.90 -28.63 -30.54
N THR A 613 -25.96 -29.38 -30.32
CA THR A 613 -26.85 -29.85 -31.40
C THR A 613 -28.13 -29.04 -31.26
N ILE A 614 -28.47 -28.29 -32.32
CA ILE A 614 -29.60 -27.36 -32.34
C ILE A 614 -30.61 -27.77 -33.41
N ASP A 615 -31.86 -27.94 -32.99
CA ASP A 615 -32.99 -28.08 -33.91
C ASP A 615 -33.34 -26.69 -34.46
N THR A 616 -33.20 -26.47 -35.74
CA THR A 616 -33.50 -25.22 -36.43
C THR A 616 -34.91 -25.20 -37.03
N GLY A 617 -35.69 -26.26 -36.85
CA GLY A 617 -36.98 -26.46 -37.50
C GLY A 617 -36.88 -26.86 -39.00
N LEU A 618 -35.69 -26.79 -39.59
CA LEU A 618 -35.38 -27.24 -40.94
C LEU A 618 -34.49 -28.49 -40.93
N ASP A 619 -33.54 -28.50 -40.01
CA ASP A 619 -32.53 -29.54 -39.82
C ASP A 619 -31.95 -29.47 -38.39
N HIS A 620 -31.13 -30.46 -38.06
CA HIS A 620 -30.33 -30.46 -36.83
C HIS A 620 -28.90 -30.04 -37.17
N ARG A 621 -28.41 -28.95 -36.50
CA ARG A 621 -27.07 -28.41 -36.75
C ARG A 621 -26.14 -28.56 -35.57
N THR A 622 -24.90 -28.85 -35.89
CA THR A 622 -23.82 -28.78 -34.92
C THR A 622 -23.26 -27.34 -34.86
N VAL A 623 -23.22 -26.74 -33.67
CA VAL A 623 -22.65 -25.42 -33.45
C VAL A 623 -21.61 -25.52 -32.32
N VAL A 624 -20.42 -24.99 -32.56
CA VAL A 624 -19.37 -24.85 -31.52
C VAL A 624 -19.33 -23.42 -31.02
N SER A 625 -19.53 -23.25 -29.73
CA SER A 625 -19.60 -21.92 -29.10
C SER A 625 -18.69 -21.81 -27.87
N GLY A 626 -18.12 -20.61 -27.63
CA GLY A 626 -17.20 -20.29 -26.54
C GLY A 626 -17.86 -20.07 -25.19
N ILE A 627 -18.85 -20.83 -24.81
CA ILE A 627 -19.72 -20.58 -23.66
C ILE A 627 -19.55 -21.55 -22.47
N ALA A 628 -18.57 -22.48 -22.56
CA ALA A 628 -18.37 -23.48 -21.50
C ALA A 628 -17.93 -22.93 -20.14
N GLU A 629 -17.47 -21.69 -20.09
CA GLU A 629 -17.13 -21.00 -18.83
C GLU A 629 -18.36 -20.36 -18.15
N PHE A 630 -19.47 -20.24 -18.88
CA PHE A 630 -20.70 -19.57 -18.41
C PHE A 630 -21.87 -20.52 -18.22
N PHE A 631 -21.87 -21.67 -18.94
CA PHE A 631 -22.99 -22.61 -18.93
C PHE A 631 -22.48 -24.05 -18.81
N GLU A 632 -23.09 -24.79 -17.92
CA GLU A 632 -22.95 -26.26 -17.91
C GLU A 632 -23.89 -26.87 -18.95
N PRO A 633 -23.46 -27.93 -19.65
CA PRO A 633 -24.24 -28.56 -20.75
C PRO A 633 -25.69 -28.89 -20.36
N GLU A 634 -25.91 -29.43 -19.16
CA GLU A 634 -27.21 -29.85 -18.65
C GLU A 634 -28.19 -28.71 -18.41
N GLN A 635 -27.68 -27.51 -18.21
CA GLN A 635 -28.49 -26.33 -17.90
C GLN A 635 -29.12 -25.70 -19.15
N ILE A 636 -28.53 -25.95 -20.31
CA ILE A 636 -28.92 -25.27 -21.56
C ILE A 636 -29.70 -26.17 -22.54
N ILE A 637 -29.75 -27.48 -22.28
CA ILE A 637 -30.58 -28.41 -23.07
C ILE A 637 -32.05 -28.04 -22.92
N GLY A 638 -32.78 -27.96 -24.03
CA GLY A 638 -34.17 -27.54 -24.11
C GLY A 638 -34.37 -26.01 -24.18
N GLN A 639 -33.31 -25.20 -23.99
CA GLN A 639 -33.43 -23.73 -24.11
C GLN A 639 -33.51 -23.33 -25.60
N GLN A 640 -34.26 -22.26 -25.84
CA GLN A 640 -34.33 -21.61 -27.15
C GLN A 640 -33.23 -20.57 -27.32
N VAL A 641 -32.72 -20.47 -28.53
CA VAL A 641 -31.66 -19.53 -28.94
C VAL A 641 -31.98 -18.90 -30.28
N SER A 642 -31.49 -17.71 -30.54
CA SER A 642 -31.44 -17.17 -31.91
C SER A 642 -30.17 -17.69 -32.58
N ILE A 643 -30.32 -18.29 -33.73
CA ILE A 643 -29.23 -18.87 -34.50
C ILE A 643 -29.18 -18.30 -35.92
N LEU A 644 -28.00 -17.85 -36.37
CA LEU A 644 -27.71 -17.49 -37.75
C LEU A 644 -27.37 -18.79 -38.50
N ILE A 645 -28.24 -19.20 -39.44
CA ILE A 645 -28.16 -20.50 -40.09
C ILE A 645 -27.49 -20.48 -41.46
N ASN A 646 -27.42 -19.34 -42.13
CA ASN A 646 -26.78 -19.22 -43.44
C ASN A 646 -25.33 -18.73 -43.40
N LEU A 647 -24.65 -18.96 -42.27
CA LEU A 647 -23.22 -18.74 -42.15
C LEU A 647 -22.45 -19.91 -42.77
N GLU A 648 -21.36 -19.61 -43.49
CA GLU A 648 -20.49 -20.64 -44.03
C GLU A 648 -19.96 -21.57 -42.91
N PRO A 649 -20.06 -22.91 -43.09
CA PRO A 649 -19.56 -23.86 -42.10
C PRO A 649 -18.07 -23.67 -41.84
N ARG A 650 -17.66 -23.69 -40.56
CA ARG A 650 -16.28 -23.51 -40.14
C ARG A 650 -15.83 -24.66 -39.24
N GLU A 651 -14.65 -25.20 -39.50
CA GLU A 651 -14.05 -26.18 -38.61
C GLU A 651 -13.42 -25.53 -37.38
N ILE A 652 -13.86 -25.95 -36.17
CA ILE A 652 -13.36 -25.50 -34.89
C ILE A 652 -12.92 -26.72 -34.09
N LYS A 653 -11.62 -26.87 -33.84
CA LYS A 653 -11.04 -28.04 -33.13
C LYS A 653 -11.47 -29.41 -33.68
N GLY A 654 -11.53 -29.55 -35.01
CA GLY A 654 -11.92 -30.78 -35.66
C GLY A 654 -13.44 -31.03 -35.74
N ILE A 655 -14.26 -30.06 -35.32
CA ILE A 655 -15.73 -30.13 -35.36
C ILE A 655 -16.24 -29.08 -36.34
N LEU A 656 -17.04 -29.49 -37.31
CA LEU A 656 -17.65 -28.58 -38.26
C LEU A 656 -18.83 -27.85 -37.62
N SER A 657 -18.67 -26.52 -37.36
CA SER A 657 -19.72 -25.66 -36.87
C SER A 657 -20.54 -25.09 -38.04
N GLN A 658 -21.86 -25.28 -38.01
CA GLN A 658 -22.79 -25.00 -39.12
C GLN A 658 -23.74 -23.86 -38.81
N GLY A 659 -23.27 -22.83 -38.13
CA GLY A 659 -24.02 -21.65 -37.74
C GLY A 659 -23.43 -21.00 -36.50
N MET A 660 -24.09 -19.94 -36.04
CA MET A 660 -23.67 -19.18 -34.84
C MET A 660 -24.88 -18.80 -34.00
N ILE A 661 -24.86 -19.13 -32.70
CA ILE A 661 -25.87 -18.64 -31.76
C ILE A 661 -25.60 -17.18 -31.42
N LEU A 662 -26.64 -16.38 -31.26
CA LEU A 662 -26.53 -14.98 -30.85
C LEU A 662 -26.54 -14.90 -29.33
N MET A 663 -25.59 -14.12 -28.79
CA MET A 663 -25.43 -13.89 -27.38
C MET A 663 -25.49 -12.39 -27.11
N ALA A 664 -26.08 -12.02 -25.98
CA ALA A 664 -25.88 -10.70 -25.39
C ALA A 664 -24.80 -10.77 -24.33
N GLU A 665 -23.85 -9.86 -24.40
CA GLU A 665 -22.75 -9.70 -23.46
C GLU A 665 -22.89 -8.34 -22.80
N ASN A 666 -22.84 -8.29 -21.47
CA ASN A 666 -22.83 -7.04 -20.73
C ASN A 666 -21.39 -6.59 -20.41
N SER A 667 -21.24 -5.41 -19.84
CA SER A 667 -19.94 -4.78 -19.56
C SER A 667 -19.08 -5.55 -18.55
N ASP A 668 -19.66 -6.45 -17.76
CA ASP A 668 -18.95 -7.33 -16.83
C ASP A 668 -18.57 -8.70 -17.45
N GLY A 669 -18.79 -8.86 -18.76
CA GLY A 669 -18.45 -10.05 -19.52
C GLY A 669 -19.41 -11.22 -19.31
N LYS A 670 -20.56 -11.03 -18.62
CA LYS A 670 -21.56 -12.07 -18.51
C LYS A 670 -22.31 -12.25 -19.83
N LEU A 671 -22.47 -13.50 -20.22
CA LEU A 671 -23.16 -13.90 -21.44
C LEU A 671 -24.56 -14.43 -21.12
N THR A 672 -25.51 -14.07 -21.98
CA THR A 672 -26.86 -14.68 -22.01
C THR A 672 -27.29 -14.92 -23.43
N PHE A 673 -28.17 -15.90 -23.63
CA PHE A 673 -28.74 -16.15 -24.96
C PHE A 673 -29.62 -14.99 -25.40
N ALA A 674 -29.43 -14.49 -26.62
CA ALA A 674 -30.38 -13.65 -27.28
C ALA A 674 -31.52 -14.56 -27.82
N ALA A 675 -32.60 -14.68 -27.08
CA ALA A 675 -33.70 -15.61 -27.38
C ALA A 675 -35.06 -14.89 -27.26
N PRO A 676 -36.12 -15.40 -27.90
CA PRO A 676 -37.43 -14.91 -27.71
C PRO A 676 -37.86 -15.00 -26.23
N LYS A 677 -38.61 -14.02 -25.75
CA LYS A 677 -39.08 -14.01 -24.35
C LYS A 677 -40.10 -15.12 -24.06
N ASN A 678 -40.90 -15.48 -25.08
CA ASN A 678 -41.87 -16.52 -24.99
C ASN A 678 -41.42 -17.69 -25.90
N GLU A 679 -41.96 -18.89 -25.67
CA GLU A 679 -41.67 -20.05 -26.45
C GLU A 679 -42.22 -19.91 -27.87
N PHE A 680 -41.41 -20.16 -28.87
CA PHE A 680 -41.73 -20.17 -30.30
C PHE A 680 -41.40 -21.52 -30.95
N SER A 681 -42.07 -21.87 -32.05
CA SER A 681 -41.66 -23.05 -32.80
C SER A 681 -40.24 -22.91 -33.34
N ALA A 682 -39.43 -23.97 -33.24
CA ALA A 682 -38.11 -24.03 -33.91
C ALA A 682 -38.31 -23.71 -35.40
N GLY A 683 -37.40 -22.93 -35.99
CA GLY A 683 -37.48 -22.47 -37.37
C GLY A 683 -38.23 -21.15 -37.58
N SER A 684 -38.87 -20.57 -36.54
CA SER A 684 -39.46 -19.23 -36.63
C SER A 684 -38.39 -18.21 -37.03
N VAL A 685 -38.69 -17.37 -38.02
CA VAL A 685 -37.75 -16.38 -38.57
C VAL A 685 -37.70 -15.13 -37.65
N ILE A 686 -36.50 -14.69 -37.37
CA ILE A 686 -36.26 -13.43 -36.68
C ILE A 686 -35.94 -12.35 -37.72
N ARG A 687 -36.72 -11.28 -37.72
CA ARG A 687 -36.63 -10.20 -38.71
C ARG A 687 -36.33 -8.87 -38.08
#